data_e02faa1c96b3dd6472b16de519bcc261
#
_entry.id   e02faa1c96b3dd6472b16de519bcc261
#
_cell.length_a   1.000
_cell.length_b   1.000
_cell.length_c   1.000
_cell.angle_alpha   90.00
_cell.angle_beta   90.00
_cell.angle_gamma   90.00
#
_symmetry.space_group_name_H-M   'P 1'
#
loop_
_entity.id
_entity.type
_entity.pdbx_description
1 polymer ?
#
loop_
_entity_poly.entity_id
_entity_poly.type
_entity_poly.pdbx_seq_one_letter_code
_entity_poly.pdbx_strand_id
1 'polypeptide(L)'
;MKHRKNRELRDKIASETDSAELATLLGNKALTEEEEELWVGRSSVNSLRDVAKFHLDVTIDKAQRDQFGELDRAGIRGKLDELLDYCAADVDVTHRVYKIVFPNFLETCPHPVSFAALRHLSSVILPVDKSWESYIANAEATYHKLSDAVQQRLVDLTNKALDIKGEPEKWSDDPWLRQLDWSGQEVKMVKGKKKNDPPRPAARQKMPGMPMWYKDLFIKKDGPIGLTVRTRIAPLLLRLAWDGYPLVWSDKYGWTFRVPVADAHKYSNKQMQECTAFDEKDVELRDDRSSVYFKLPHKDGPTARCANPMAKSYMPYFEKGILSSEFAYAKEALEMNASCSYWISARDRIMSQMVVYESDGAKGPEQAESNLETGYILPQVIPMGTVTRRAVENTWLTASNAKANRVGSELKSMVKAPPGYCFVGADVDSEELWIASLVGDAQFKLHGGNAVGFMTLEGTKAAGTDLHSRTAAILGITRNDAKVFNYGRIYGAGLKFASTLLRQFNPGLSETETTKVASNLYKATKGTKTNRKTLHKRSFWRGGTESFVFNKLEEFAEQEKPRTPVLGAGITEALMSRFVNQGGFMTSRINWAIQSSGVDYLHLVIISMDYLIRRFNIDARLAITVHDEIRYLVREEDKYRTAMALQVSNVWTRAMFSQQMGINDLPQACAYFSAVDIDHVLRKEVDMDCITPSHHLKIPHGESLDITTLLSSPTSHLDPSIIPTDPPNLASITYTPRIPVMETLQSNSDVNFLKAQITADDKELREIIKDQRKLTEGDAPPKKRATNKSRSILPYHSHPHLVEEPILVSDVFGGNNFRNGFGSESGKQKNWGWERNASVSRARPATRW
;
A
#
# COMPACT_ATOMS: atom_id res chain seq x y z
N MET A 1 2.15 -9.26 11.22
CA MET A 1 3.01 -8.95 12.40
C MET A 1 2.36 -9.31 13.72
N LYS A 2 1.10 -8.90 13.99
CA LYS A 2 0.37 -9.21 15.22
C LYS A 2 0.20 -10.73 15.40
N HIS A 3 -0.30 -11.44 14.39
CA HIS A 3 -0.47 -12.90 14.40
C HIS A 3 0.86 -13.67 14.55
N ARG A 4 1.97 -13.15 14.01
CA ARG A 4 3.29 -13.74 14.23
C ARG A 4 3.72 -13.65 15.69
N LYS A 5 3.54 -12.48 16.32
CA LYS A 5 3.82 -12.28 17.75
C LYS A 5 2.96 -13.17 18.63
N ASN A 6 1.66 -13.32 18.29
CA ASN A 6 0.76 -14.21 19.02
C ASN A 6 1.16 -15.68 18.90
N ARG A 7 1.62 -16.10 17.69
CA ARG A 7 2.15 -17.46 17.49
C ARG A 7 3.45 -17.68 18.28
N GLU A 8 4.42 -16.75 18.17
CA GLU A 8 5.68 -16.80 18.94
C GLU A 8 5.41 -16.83 20.46
N LEU A 9 4.39 -16.11 20.94
CA LEU A 9 3.98 -16.14 22.35
C LEU A 9 3.36 -17.48 22.74
N ARG A 10 2.49 -18.07 21.91
CA ARG A 10 1.91 -19.41 22.14
C ARG A 10 2.97 -20.50 22.15
N ASP A 11 3.92 -20.44 21.21
CA ASP A 11 5.02 -21.39 21.14
C ASP A 11 5.90 -21.28 22.41
N LYS A 12 6.15 -20.07 22.92
CA LYS A 12 6.83 -19.84 24.20
C LYS A 12 6.03 -20.38 25.39
N ILE A 13 4.72 -20.12 25.46
CA ILE A 13 3.84 -20.66 26.51
C ILE A 13 3.83 -22.19 26.48
N ALA A 14 3.81 -22.79 25.28
CA ALA A 14 3.82 -24.25 25.13
C ALA A 14 5.16 -24.90 25.47
N SER A 15 6.28 -24.17 25.38
CA SER A 15 7.63 -24.64 25.69
C SER A 15 8.09 -24.31 27.10
N GLU A 16 7.38 -23.45 27.84
CA GLU A 16 7.80 -22.95 29.15
C GLU A 16 7.37 -23.92 30.27
N THR A 17 8.34 -24.34 31.06
CA THR A 17 8.17 -25.25 32.20
C THR A 17 8.25 -24.54 33.54
N ASP A 18 8.68 -23.27 33.59
CA ASP A 18 8.74 -22.51 34.84
C ASP A 18 7.39 -21.86 35.13
N SER A 19 6.82 -22.20 36.29
CA SER A 19 5.50 -21.73 36.68
C SER A 19 5.39 -20.21 36.89
N ALA A 20 6.47 -19.54 37.26
CA ALA A 20 6.49 -18.09 37.48
C ALA A 20 6.54 -17.32 36.13
N GLU A 21 7.33 -17.82 35.17
CA GLU A 21 7.43 -17.26 33.84
C GLU A 21 6.18 -17.56 33.00
N LEU A 22 5.61 -18.75 33.17
CA LEU A 22 4.31 -19.13 32.61
C LEU A 22 3.17 -18.21 33.10
N ALA A 23 3.14 -17.87 34.40
CA ALA A 23 2.15 -16.92 34.92
C ALA A 23 2.28 -15.51 34.36
N THR A 24 3.53 -15.08 34.11
CA THR A 24 3.83 -13.78 33.48
C THR A 24 3.42 -13.78 32.00
N LEU A 25 3.67 -14.87 31.28
CA LEU A 25 3.26 -15.04 29.86
C LEU A 25 1.74 -15.13 29.74
N LEU A 26 1.06 -15.83 30.65
CA LEU A 26 -0.40 -15.93 30.71
C LEU A 26 -1.08 -14.62 31.16
N GLY A 27 -0.37 -13.78 31.94
CA GLY A 27 -0.85 -12.44 32.30
C GLY A 27 -0.97 -11.47 31.12
N ASN A 28 -0.29 -11.75 30.02
CA ASN A 28 -0.44 -11.07 28.71
C ASN A 28 -1.70 -11.55 27.94
N LYS A 29 -2.78 -11.80 28.63
CA LYS A 29 -4.04 -12.41 28.17
C LYS A 29 -4.68 -11.69 26.96
N ALA A 30 -4.45 -10.39 26.81
CA ALA A 30 -4.94 -9.59 25.68
C ALA A 30 -4.41 -10.04 24.31
N LEU A 31 -3.33 -10.84 24.28
CA LEU A 31 -2.76 -11.37 23.04
C LEU A 31 -3.28 -12.78 22.71
N THR A 32 -3.87 -13.50 23.65
CA THR A 32 -4.29 -14.90 23.51
C THR A 32 -5.79 -15.08 23.28
N GLU A 33 -6.62 -14.07 23.59
CA GLU A 33 -8.09 -14.12 23.47
C GLU A 33 -8.64 -13.49 22.17
N GLU A 34 -7.79 -13.10 21.22
CA GLU A 34 -8.30 -12.76 19.90
C GLU A 34 -8.89 -14.02 19.25
N GLU A 35 -10.17 -13.97 18.89
CA GLU A 35 -10.79 -14.94 18.00
C GLU A 35 -9.87 -15.17 16.81
N GLU A 36 -9.34 -16.37 16.64
CA GLU A 36 -8.52 -16.70 15.49
C GLU A 36 -9.37 -16.52 14.25
N GLU A 37 -9.02 -15.54 13.43
CA GLU A 37 -9.61 -15.44 12.13
C GLU A 37 -9.36 -16.77 11.39
N LEU A 38 -10.41 -17.34 10.81
CA LEU A 38 -10.39 -18.69 10.21
C LEU A 38 -9.27 -18.92 9.19
N TRP A 39 -8.72 -17.85 8.62
CA TRP A 39 -7.64 -17.93 7.64
C TRP A 39 -6.23 -18.00 8.26
N VAL A 40 -6.04 -17.65 9.54
CA VAL A 40 -4.70 -17.58 10.18
C VAL A 40 -4.00 -18.94 10.16
N GLY A 41 -4.74 -20.01 10.37
CA GLY A 41 -4.21 -21.38 10.28
C GLY A 41 -3.95 -21.90 8.85
N ARG A 42 -4.26 -21.09 7.82
CA ARG A 42 -4.13 -21.48 6.40
C ARG A 42 -2.89 -20.92 5.71
N SER A 43 -2.04 -20.20 6.43
CA SER A 43 -0.81 -19.63 5.90
C SER A 43 0.38 -19.92 6.81
N SER A 44 1.56 -20.06 6.23
CA SER A 44 2.83 -20.17 6.94
C SER A 44 3.61 -18.86 6.87
N VAL A 45 4.61 -18.71 7.73
CA VAL A 45 5.65 -17.69 7.55
C VAL A 45 6.53 -18.09 6.35
N ASN A 46 7.06 -17.10 5.63
CA ASN A 46 7.80 -17.31 4.37
C ASN A 46 9.28 -17.75 4.59
N SER A 47 9.55 -18.62 5.56
CA SER A 47 10.85 -19.28 5.68
C SER A 47 10.72 -20.73 5.24
N LEU A 48 11.75 -21.32 4.61
CA LEU A 48 11.71 -22.73 4.21
C LEU A 48 11.40 -23.64 5.40
N ARG A 49 11.94 -23.35 6.59
CA ARG A 49 11.65 -24.06 7.84
C ARG A 49 10.17 -24.07 8.17
N ASP A 50 9.52 -22.89 8.14
CA ASP A 50 8.11 -22.75 8.50
C ASP A 50 7.20 -23.36 7.42
N VAL A 51 7.56 -23.19 6.15
CA VAL A 51 6.84 -23.77 5.01
C VAL A 51 6.93 -25.30 5.03
N ALA A 52 8.11 -25.87 5.29
CA ALA A 52 8.30 -27.30 5.43
C ALA A 52 7.52 -27.87 6.63
N LYS A 53 7.56 -27.18 7.77
CA LYS A 53 6.76 -27.57 8.93
C LYS A 53 5.26 -27.53 8.64
N PHE A 54 4.79 -26.49 7.91
CA PHE A 54 3.38 -26.35 7.57
C PHE A 54 2.86 -27.41 6.58
N HIS A 55 3.62 -27.68 5.52
CA HIS A 55 3.18 -28.57 4.44
C HIS A 55 3.58 -30.04 4.61
N LEU A 56 4.71 -30.29 5.25
CA LEU A 56 5.33 -31.62 5.35
C LEU A 56 5.40 -32.14 6.79
N ASP A 57 5.14 -31.30 7.79
CA ASP A 57 5.40 -31.57 9.21
C ASP A 57 6.87 -31.92 9.51
N VAL A 58 7.81 -31.41 8.70
CA VAL A 58 9.25 -31.60 8.84
C VAL A 58 9.89 -30.38 9.46
N THR A 59 10.70 -30.57 10.48
CA THR A 59 11.51 -29.52 11.10
C THR A 59 12.90 -29.54 10.51
N ILE A 60 13.35 -28.40 9.94
CA ILE A 60 14.68 -28.24 9.36
C ILE A 60 15.60 -27.59 10.40
N ASP A 61 16.76 -28.18 10.63
CA ASP A 61 17.86 -27.56 11.38
C ASP A 61 18.56 -26.55 10.46
N LYS A 62 18.77 -25.33 10.97
CA LYS A 62 19.46 -24.24 10.24
C LYS A 62 20.80 -23.84 10.85
N ALA A 63 21.31 -24.59 11.82
CA ALA A 63 22.59 -24.31 12.46
C ALA A 63 23.77 -24.26 11.45
N GLN A 64 23.73 -25.12 10.43
CA GLN A 64 24.76 -25.15 9.39
C GLN A 64 24.71 -23.95 8.43
N ARG A 65 23.53 -23.32 8.25
CA ARG A 65 23.39 -22.15 7.38
C ARG A 65 24.30 -20.99 7.81
N ASP A 66 24.38 -20.76 9.10
CA ASP A 66 25.09 -19.58 9.63
C ASP A 66 26.60 -19.71 9.41
N GLN A 67 27.13 -20.95 9.24
CA GLN A 67 28.52 -21.21 8.88
C GLN A 67 28.96 -20.63 7.54
N PHE A 68 28.03 -20.49 6.56
CA PHE A 68 28.32 -19.82 5.28
C PHE A 68 28.69 -18.33 5.44
N GLY A 69 28.22 -17.67 6.50
CA GLY A 69 28.53 -16.27 6.81
C GLY A 69 29.67 -16.11 7.84
N GLU A 70 29.98 -17.16 8.63
CA GLU A 70 30.96 -17.11 9.70
C GLU A 70 32.32 -17.61 9.26
N LEU A 71 32.38 -18.56 8.31
CA LEU A 71 33.60 -19.18 7.84
C LEU A 71 34.25 -18.39 6.71
N ASP A 72 35.57 -18.33 6.70
CA ASP A 72 36.37 -17.88 5.57
C ASP A 72 36.39 -18.94 4.44
N ARG A 73 36.98 -18.60 3.30
CA ARG A 73 37.10 -19.51 2.15
C ARG A 73 37.80 -20.84 2.46
N ALA A 74 38.78 -20.84 3.34
CA ALA A 74 39.50 -22.05 3.76
C ALA A 74 38.63 -22.94 4.66
N GLY A 75 37.91 -22.33 5.61
CA GLY A 75 36.95 -23.00 6.48
C GLY A 75 35.78 -23.63 5.70
N ILE A 76 35.24 -22.94 4.69
CA ILE A 76 34.20 -23.49 3.80
C ILE A 76 34.74 -24.69 3.03
N ARG A 77 35.98 -24.62 2.50
CA ARG A 77 36.61 -25.77 1.83
C ARG A 77 36.80 -26.95 2.74
N GLY A 78 37.20 -26.73 4.01
CA GLY A 78 37.39 -27.78 5.00
C GLY A 78 36.13 -28.50 5.43
N LYS A 79 34.96 -27.87 5.26
CA LYS A 79 33.64 -28.44 5.59
C LYS A 79 32.72 -28.59 4.36
N LEU A 80 33.33 -28.72 3.18
CA LEU A 80 32.59 -28.66 1.93
C LEU A 80 31.50 -29.75 1.84
N ASP A 81 31.83 -30.97 2.20
CA ASP A 81 30.86 -32.08 2.10
C ASP A 81 29.67 -31.88 3.04
N GLU A 82 29.89 -31.46 4.30
CA GLU A 82 28.80 -31.17 5.24
C GLU A 82 27.87 -30.03 4.75
N LEU A 83 28.49 -28.99 4.16
CA LEU A 83 27.73 -27.85 3.62
C LEU A 83 26.99 -28.21 2.34
N LEU A 84 27.53 -29.10 1.50
CA LEU A 84 26.84 -29.61 0.33
C LEU A 84 25.67 -30.53 0.72
N ASP A 85 25.84 -31.38 1.74
CA ASP A 85 24.76 -32.21 2.26
C ASP A 85 23.61 -31.35 2.82
N TYR A 86 23.93 -30.25 3.51
CA TYR A 86 22.95 -29.27 3.97
C TYR A 86 22.18 -28.62 2.78
N CYS A 87 22.90 -28.22 1.73
CA CYS A 87 22.28 -27.67 0.53
C CYS A 87 21.40 -28.71 -0.18
N ALA A 88 21.85 -29.97 -0.28
CA ALA A 88 21.08 -31.05 -0.86
C ALA A 88 19.78 -31.31 -0.08
N ALA A 89 19.83 -31.27 1.25
CA ALA A 89 18.66 -31.41 2.11
C ALA A 89 17.66 -30.26 1.93
N ASP A 90 18.13 -29.01 1.82
CA ASP A 90 17.26 -27.85 1.54
C ASP A 90 16.60 -27.96 0.16
N VAL A 91 17.31 -28.47 -0.85
CA VAL A 91 16.75 -28.74 -2.21
C VAL A 91 15.69 -29.83 -2.16
N ASP A 92 15.95 -30.97 -1.49
CA ASP A 92 14.98 -32.07 -1.37
C ASP A 92 13.70 -31.60 -0.68
N VAL A 93 13.82 -30.92 0.44
CA VAL A 93 12.65 -30.39 1.16
C VAL A 93 11.89 -29.39 0.31
N THR A 94 12.59 -28.51 -0.40
CA THR A 94 11.94 -27.55 -1.33
C THR A 94 11.18 -28.29 -2.43
N HIS A 95 11.74 -29.33 -3.01
CA HIS A 95 11.08 -30.16 -4.02
C HIS A 95 9.86 -30.91 -3.46
N ARG A 96 9.96 -31.43 -2.24
CA ARG A 96 8.80 -32.09 -1.58
C ARG A 96 7.66 -31.08 -1.32
N VAL A 97 7.97 -29.85 -0.88
CA VAL A 97 6.99 -28.76 -0.74
C VAL A 97 6.38 -28.42 -2.09
N TYR A 98 7.21 -28.27 -3.14
CA TYR A 98 6.74 -28.00 -4.50
C TYR A 98 5.72 -29.02 -4.99
N LYS A 99 5.95 -30.33 -4.76
CA LYS A 99 5.01 -31.40 -5.14
C LYS A 99 3.61 -31.24 -4.52
N ILE A 100 3.52 -30.63 -3.34
CA ILE A 100 2.23 -30.37 -2.67
C ILE A 100 1.61 -29.04 -3.15
N VAL A 101 2.41 -28.01 -3.29
CA VAL A 101 1.92 -26.65 -3.59
C VAL A 101 1.54 -26.49 -5.06
N PHE A 102 2.28 -27.11 -5.98
CA PHE A 102 2.09 -26.93 -7.41
C PHE A 102 0.71 -27.38 -7.93
N PRO A 103 0.14 -28.54 -7.55
CA PRO A 103 -1.22 -28.89 -7.95
C PRO A 103 -2.27 -27.87 -7.46
N ASN A 104 -2.13 -27.37 -6.24
CA ASN A 104 -3.00 -26.34 -5.68
C ASN A 104 -2.86 -25.00 -6.44
N PHE A 105 -1.64 -24.70 -6.89
CA PHE A 105 -1.40 -23.54 -7.73
C PHE A 105 -2.12 -23.68 -9.08
N LEU A 106 -2.06 -24.84 -9.74
CA LEU A 106 -2.75 -25.09 -11.02
C LEU A 106 -4.28 -25.02 -10.87
N GLU A 107 -4.84 -25.46 -9.74
CA GLU A 107 -6.27 -25.28 -9.45
C GLU A 107 -6.63 -23.80 -9.31
N THR A 108 -5.78 -23.05 -8.60
CA THR A 108 -6.01 -21.61 -8.34
C THR A 108 -5.72 -20.76 -9.59
N CYS A 109 -4.67 -21.06 -10.33
CA CYS A 109 -4.23 -20.34 -11.53
C CYS A 109 -4.20 -21.30 -12.73
N PRO A 110 -5.36 -21.65 -13.32
CA PRO A 110 -5.46 -22.73 -14.29
C PRO A 110 -4.85 -22.39 -15.67
N HIS A 111 -4.67 -21.12 -15.97
CA HIS A 111 -4.14 -20.70 -17.26
C HIS A 111 -2.61 -20.77 -17.29
N PRO A 112 -1.99 -21.42 -18.29
CA PRO A 112 -0.53 -21.60 -18.36
C PRO A 112 0.26 -20.29 -18.43
N VAL A 113 -0.31 -19.24 -18.99
CA VAL A 113 0.28 -17.89 -19.01
C VAL A 113 0.67 -17.42 -17.61
N SER A 114 -0.16 -17.66 -16.58
CA SER A 114 0.16 -17.27 -15.22
C SER A 114 1.44 -17.94 -14.71
N PHE A 115 1.60 -19.24 -14.97
CA PHE A 115 2.81 -19.97 -14.55
C PHE A 115 4.06 -19.52 -15.33
N ALA A 116 3.93 -19.35 -16.65
CA ALA A 116 5.03 -18.89 -17.49
C ALA A 116 5.51 -17.47 -17.09
N ALA A 117 4.58 -16.56 -16.80
CA ALA A 117 4.91 -15.21 -16.38
C ALA A 117 5.69 -15.16 -15.04
N LEU A 118 5.45 -16.09 -14.11
CA LEU A 118 6.20 -16.15 -12.85
C LEU A 118 7.70 -16.35 -13.10
N ARG A 119 8.08 -17.13 -14.11
CA ARG A 119 9.48 -17.34 -14.49
C ARG A 119 10.16 -16.01 -14.87
N HIS A 120 9.50 -15.20 -15.70
CA HIS A 120 10.05 -13.91 -16.12
C HIS A 120 10.12 -12.92 -14.95
N LEU A 121 9.07 -12.85 -14.11
CA LEU A 121 9.01 -11.98 -12.94
C LEU A 121 10.04 -12.34 -11.87
N SER A 122 10.43 -13.60 -11.75
CA SER A 122 11.44 -14.05 -10.77
C SER A 122 12.89 -13.93 -11.26
N SER A 123 13.10 -13.60 -12.54
CA SER A 123 14.43 -13.49 -13.14
C SER A 123 14.82 -12.06 -13.52
N VAL A 124 14.29 -11.05 -12.84
CA VAL A 124 14.62 -9.65 -13.04
C VAL A 124 16.08 -9.36 -12.67
N ILE A 125 16.74 -8.55 -13.48
CA ILE A 125 18.11 -8.07 -13.27
C ILE A 125 18.13 -6.57 -13.55
N LEU A 126 18.74 -5.81 -12.62
CA LEU A 126 18.91 -4.36 -12.77
C LEU A 126 20.38 -4.03 -12.94
N PRO A 127 20.81 -3.53 -14.12
CA PRO A 127 22.17 -3.07 -14.33
C PRO A 127 22.39 -1.71 -13.64
N VAL A 128 23.59 -1.52 -13.11
CA VAL A 128 24.08 -0.28 -12.51
C VAL A 128 25.53 -0.05 -12.93
N ASP A 129 26.07 1.13 -12.66
CA ASP A 129 27.49 1.42 -12.81
C ASP A 129 28.11 1.84 -11.46
N LYS A 130 29.37 2.22 -11.45
CA LYS A 130 30.09 2.68 -10.23
C LYS A 130 29.45 3.92 -9.59
N SER A 131 28.56 4.64 -10.27
CA SER A 131 27.82 5.74 -9.65
C SER A 131 26.85 5.29 -8.55
N TRP A 132 26.55 3.97 -8.45
CA TRP A 132 25.79 3.40 -7.35
C TRP A 132 26.42 3.68 -5.99
N GLU A 133 27.74 3.48 -5.89
CA GLU A 133 28.47 3.74 -4.64
C GLU A 133 28.48 5.22 -4.28
N SER A 134 28.69 6.07 -5.31
CA SER A 134 28.61 7.54 -5.15
C SER A 134 27.21 8.00 -4.72
N TYR A 135 26.17 7.38 -5.26
CA TYR A 135 24.80 7.66 -4.86
C TYR A 135 24.56 7.40 -3.37
N ILE A 136 24.98 6.21 -2.88
CA ILE A 136 24.86 5.87 -1.46
C ILE A 136 25.63 6.86 -0.59
N ALA A 137 26.88 7.15 -0.94
CA ALA A 137 27.74 8.07 -0.20
C ALA A 137 27.16 9.50 -0.16
N ASN A 138 26.69 10.02 -1.31
CA ASN A 138 26.13 11.35 -1.43
C ASN A 138 24.80 11.48 -0.68
N ALA A 139 23.92 10.49 -0.77
CA ALA A 139 22.66 10.47 -0.05
C ALA A 139 22.88 10.45 1.48
N GLU A 140 23.80 9.62 1.95
CA GLU A 140 24.16 9.55 3.37
C GLU A 140 24.81 10.83 3.87
N ALA A 141 25.77 11.38 3.15
CA ALA A 141 26.44 12.64 3.49
C ALA A 141 25.42 13.81 3.52
N THR A 142 24.52 13.88 2.55
CA THR A 142 23.47 14.90 2.50
C THR A 142 22.51 14.76 3.67
N TYR A 143 22.10 13.53 3.98
CA TYR A 143 21.25 13.24 5.13
C TYR A 143 21.92 13.70 6.44
N HIS A 144 23.19 13.36 6.69
CA HIS A 144 23.92 13.79 7.87
C HIS A 144 24.04 15.31 7.93
N LYS A 145 24.43 15.95 6.83
CA LYS A 145 24.54 17.42 6.77
C LYS A 145 23.24 18.12 7.17
N LEU A 146 22.09 17.65 6.64
CA LEU A 146 20.78 18.24 6.94
C LEU A 146 20.33 17.93 8.39
N SER A 147 20.55 16.69 8.82
CA SER A 147 20.19 16.24 10.17
C SER A 147 20.98 16.96 11.25
N ASP A 148 22.30 17.06 11.04
CA ASP A 148 23.21 17.71 11.99
C ASP A 148 22.96 19.21 12.07
N ALA A 149 22.65 19.86 10.94
CA ALA A 149 22.25 21.29 10.93
C ALA A 149 21.00 21.54 11.76
N VAL A 150 19.98 20.70 11.67
CA VAL A 150 18.77 20.79 12.50
C VAL A 150 19.08 20.50 13.96
N GLN A 151 19.86 19.44 14.21
CA GLN A 151 20.26 19.07 15.57
C GLN A 151 21.03 20.17 16.26
N GLN A 152 21.99 20.80 15.59
CA GLN A 152 22.78 21.90 16.15
C GLN A 152 21.88 23.08 16.56
N ARG A 153 20.94 23.47 15.70
CA ARG A 153 19.97 24.53 16.03
C ARG A 153 19.11 24.20 17.24
N LEU A 154 18.66 22.95 17.36
CA LEU A 154 17.91 22.49 18.54
C LEU A 154 18.78 22.48 19.79
N VAL A 155 20.06 22.12 19.68
CA VAL A 155 21.04 22.21 20.79
C VAL A 155 21.25 23.67 21.23
N ASP A 156 21.39 24.56 20.29
CA ASP A 156 21.53 26.01 20.58
C ASP A 156 20.30 26.56 21.33
N LEU A 157 19.08 26.14 20.91
CA LEU A 157 17.86 26.49 21.63
C LEU A 157 17.80 25.89 23.03
N THR A 158 18.25 24.63 23.15
CA THR A 158 18.34 23.95 24.45
C THR A 158 19.27 24.66 25.41
N ASN A 159 20.44 25.13 24.95
CA ASN A 159 21.38 25.88 25.73
C ASN A 159 20.79 27.24 26.15
N LYS A 160 20.14 27.97 25.21
CA LYS A 160 19.45 29.23 25.55
C LYS A 160 18.33 29.03 26.58
N ALA A 161 17.57 27.91 26.47
CA ALA A 161 16.57 27.57 27.47
C ALA A 161 17.21 27.24 28.83
N LEU A 162 18.39 26.57 28.83
CA LEU A 162 19.11 26.21 30.04
C LEU A 162 19.69 27.45 30.75
N ASP A 163 20.11 28.49 30.02
CA ASP A 163 20.69 29.70 30.60
C ASP A 163 19.74 30.40 31.57
N ILE A 164 18.44 30.31 31.37
CA ILE A 164 17.41 30.88 32.24
C ILE A 164 17.00 29.98 33.41
N LYS A 165 17.69 28.85 33.64
CA LYS A 165 17.36 27.89 34.74
C LYS A 165 17.32 28.52 36.13
N GLY A 166 18.13 29.59 36.36
CA GLY A 166 18.22 30.34 37.62
C GLY A 166 17.15 31.42 37.80
N GLU A 167 16.31 31.66 36.81
CA GLU A 167 15.31 32.71 36.75
C GLU A 167 13.90 32.11 36.56
N PRO A 168 13.28 31.60 37.66
CA PRO A 168 11.98 30.90 37.59
C PRO A 168 10.89 31.71 36.91
N GLU A 169 10.87 33.02 37.11
CA GLU A 169 9.90 33.97 36.55
C GLU A 169 9.92 33.93 35.01
N LYS A 170 11.09 33.79 34.38
CA LYS A 170 11.23 33.80 32.91
C LYS A 170 10.70 32.53 32.20
N TRP A 171 10.84 31.38 32.85
CA TRP A 171 10.36 30.11 32.21
C TRP A 171 8.96 29.70 32.70
N SER A 172 8.49 30.17 33.90
CA SER A 172 7.12 29.89 34.39
C SER A 172 6.07 30.66 33.60
N ASP A 173 6.39 31.87 33.15
CA ASP A 173 5.47 32.68 32.36
C ASP A 173 5.48 32.33 30.87
N ASP A 174 6.51 31.63 30.40
CA ASP A 174 6.60 31.14 29.01
C ASP A 174 5.70 29.94 28.76
N PRO A 175 4.71 30.01 27.85
CA PRO A 175 3.70 28.97 27.68
C PRO A 175 4.27 27.66 27.13
N TRP A 176 5.46 27.63 26.55
CA TRP A 176 6.16 26.44 26.09
C TRP A 176 7.15 25.92 27.13
N LEU A 177 8.01 26.76 27.68
CA LEU A 177 9.06 26.34 28.59
C LEU A 177 8.55 25.89 29.96
N ARG A 178 7.41 26.41 30.45
CA ARG A 178 6.78 25.95 31.68
C ARG A 178 6.32 24.51 31.65
N GLN A 179 6.16 23.88 30.45
CA GLN A 179 5.80 22.47 30.27
C GLN A 179 6.99 21.52 30.47
N LEU A 180 8.21 22.06 30.62
CA LEU A 180 9.41 21.28 30.88
C LEU A 180 9.54 21.00 32.39
N ASP A 181 10.10 19.87 32.76
CA ASP A 181 10.39 19.54 34.15
C ASP A 181 11.67 20.25 34.63
N TRP A 182 11.49 21.44 35.21
CA TRP A 182 12.59 22.27 35.76
C TRP A 182 13.09 21.78 37.12
N SER A 183 12.51 20.71 37.71
CA SER A 183 12.98 20.17 38.97
C SER A 183 14.45 19.74 38.86
N GLY A 184 15.27 20.21 39.79
CA GLY A 184 16.68 19.84 39.91
C GLY A 184 16.86 18.77 40.98
N GLN A 185 17.58 17.69 40.68
CA GLN A 185 18.01 16.80 41.74
C GLN A 185 19.08 17.46 42.59
N GLU A 186 18.92 17.43 43.91
CA GLU A 186 19.96 17.88 44.84
C GLU A 186 21.27 17.13 44.57
N VAL A 187 22.37 17.86 44.62
CA VAL A 187 23.69 17.32 44.42
C VAL A 187 24.02 16.37 45.57
N LYS A 188 24.04 15.04 45.31
CA LYS A 188 24.47 14.09 46.31
C LYS A 188 25.93 14.32 46.65
N MET A 189 26.22 14.71 47.91
CA MET A 189 27.55 14.95 48.42
C MET A 189 28.07 13.68 49.13
N VAL A 190 29.33 13.33 48.88
CA VAL A 190 30.00 12.25 49.61
C VAL A 190 31.14 12.83 50.44
N LYS A 191 31.40 12.22 51.59
CA LYS A 191 32.51 12.65 52.47
C LYS A 191 33.83 12.66 51.71
N GLY A 192 34.65 13.66 51.99
CA GLY A 192 36.01 13.74 51.43
C GLY A 192 36.84 12.49 51.75
N LYS A 193 37.87 12.25 50.97
CA LYS A 193 38.72 11.06 51.12
C LYS A 193 39.54 11.10 52.44
N LYS A 194 39.83 12.30 52.93
CA LYS A 194 40.52 12.47 54.22
C LYS A 194 39.57 13.08 55.24
N LYS A 195 39.80 12.90 56.53
CA LYS A 195 38.92 13.30 57.64
C LYS A 195 38.60 14.81 57.67
N ASN A 196 39.43 15.65 57.08
CA ASN A 196 39.28 17.14 57.02
C ASN A 196 38.96 17.68 55.59
N ASP A 197 38.74 16.78 54.60
CA ASP A 197 38.40 17.27 53.26
C ASP A 197 36.89 17.66 53.21
N PRO A 198 36.56 18.76 52.51
CA PRO A 198 35.17 19.15 52.34
C PRO A 198 34.39 18.06 51.57
N PRO A 199 33.09 17.95 51.83
CA PRO A 199 32.22 17.05 51.06
C PRO A 199 32.32 17.36 49.56
N ARG A 200 32.41 16.32 48.74
CA ARG A 200 32.51 16.47 47.30
C ARG A 200 31.32 15.82 46.62
N PRO A 201 30.89 16.27 45.41
CA PRO A 201 29.85 15.62 44.66
C PRO A 201 30.16 14.18 44.35
N ALA A 202 29.18 13.29 44.49
CA ALA A 202 29.31 11.88 44.15
C ALA A 202 29.64 11.68 42.66
N ALA A 203 30.72 10.92 42.35
CA ALA A 203 31.23 10.78 40.97
C ALA A 203 30.25 10.14 39.98
N ARG A 204 29.28 9.35 40.48
CA ARG A 204 28.34 8.60 39.65
C ARG A 204 27.02 9.33 39.40
N GLN A 205 26.90 10.63 39.72
CA GLN A 205 25.70 11.40 39.45
C GLN A 205 25.69 11.84 37.97
N LYS A 206 24.49 11.72 37.33
CA LYS A 206 24.25 12.23 35.99
C LYS A 206 23.92 13.72 36.13
N MET A 207 24.80 14.64 35.69
CA MET A 207 24.60 16.10 35.60
C MET A 207 23.94 16.71 36.86
N PRO A 208 24.62 16.70 38.02
CA PRO A 208 24.05 17.23 39.24
C PRO A 208 23.75 18.75 39.15
N GLY A 209 22.60 19.16 39.66
CA GLY A 209 22.15 20.58 39.63
C GLY A 209 21.54 21.01 38.28
N MET A 210 21.39 20.14 37.31
CA MET A 210 20.68 20.41 36.06
C MET A 210 19.21 20.01 36.15
N PRO A 211 18.31 20.72 35.44
CA PRO A 211 16.88 20.34 35.35
C PRO A 211 16.67 18.90 34.80
N MET A 212 15.58 18.24 35.21
CA MET A 212 15.28 16.87 34.77
C MET A 212 15.09 16.80 33.26
N TRP A 213 14.35 17.76 32.65
CA TRP A 213 14.14 17.80 31.21
C TRP A 213 15.45 17.78 30.40
N TYR A 214 16.50 18.48 30.91
CA TYR A 214 17.80 18.52 30.25
C TYR A 214 18.58 17.22 30.43
N LYS A 215 18.52 16.63 31.64
CA LYS A 215 19.16 15.33 31.91
C LYS A 215 18.61 14.19 31.05
N ASP A 216 17.31 14.23 30.78
CA ASP A 216 16.64 13.21 29.99
C ASP A 216 17.08 13.19 28.52
N LEU A 217 17.69 14.27 28.04
CA LEU A 217 18.27 14.34 26.70
C LEU A 217 19.55 13.51 26.53
N PHE A 218 20.17 13.09 27.62
CA PHE A 218 21.41 12.34 27.58
C PHE A 218 21.15 10.88 27.95
N ILE A 219 21.52 9.94 27.08
CA ILE A 219 21.42 8.51 27.37
C ILE A 219 22.54 8.09 28.34
N LYS A 220 23.76 8.61 28.12
CA LYS A 220 24.93 8.37 28.97
C LYS A 220 25.41 9.69 29.58
N LYS A 221 26.06 9.65 30.74
CA LYS A 221 26.52 10.82 31.49
C LYS A 221 27.36 11.80 30.65
N ASP A 222 28.27 11.27 29.86
CA ASP A 222 29.18 12.06 29.02
C ASP A 222 28.97 11.82 27.55
N GLY A 223 27.74 11.39 27.16
CA GLY A 223 27.36 11.12 25.78
C GLY A 223 26.82 12.35 25.05
N PRO A 224 26.61 12.24 23.75
CA PRO A 224 25.98 13.32 22.98
C PRO A 224 24.52 13.53 23.39
N ILE A 225 24.05 14.72 23.17
CA ILE A 225 22.63 15.09 23.36
C ILE A 225 21.74 14.30 22.37
N GLY A 226 20.78 13.55 22.88
CA GLY A 226 19.80 12.79 22.09
C GLY A 226 18.62 13.64 21.65
N LEU A 227 18.86 14.73 20.93
CA LEU A 227 17.85 15.70 20.54
C LEU A 227 17.65 15.70 19.03
N THR A 228 16.42 15.44 18.61
CA THR A 228 15.99 15.47 17.20
C THR A 228 14.61 16.09 17.10
N VAL A 229 14.15 16.40 15.90
CA VAL A 229 12.77 16.89 15.65
C VAL A 229 11.67 15.89 16.10
N ARG A 230 12.03 14.64 16.40
CA ARG A 230 11.11 13.63 16.95
C ARG A 230 11.06 13.64 18.48
N THR A 231 11.99 14.31 19.11
CA THR A 231 12.04 14.42 20.56
C THR A 231 10.89 15.29 21.04
N ARG A 232 10.17 14.89 22.10
CA ARG A 232 8.98 15.57 22.61
C ARG A 232 9.19 17.04 22.95
N ILE A 233 10.40 17.42 23.35
CA ILE A 233 10.69 18.83 23.70
C ILE A 233 10.95 19.71 22.47
N ALA A 234 11.22 19.16 21.28
CA ALA A 234 11.53 19.96 20.09
C ALA A 234 10.41 20.94 19.70
N PRO A 235 9.12 20.59 19.70
CA PRO A 235 8.03 21.53 19.48
C PRO A 235 7.97 22.67 20.50
N LEU A 236 8.36 22.42 21.75
CA LEU A 236 8.40 23.43 22.83
C LEU A 236 9.57 24.38 22.61
N LEU A 237 10.77 23.86 22.34
CA LEU A 237 11.96 24.67 22.04
C LEU A 237 11.77 25.51 20.77
N LEU A 238 11.07 24.99 19.78
CA LEU A 238 10.73 25.71 18.54
C LEU A 238 9.53 26.65 18.70
N ARG A 239 8.92 26.71 19.87
CA ARG A 239 7.74 27.55 20.16
C ARG A 239 6.65 27.37 19.12
N LEU A 240 6.26 26.13 18.85
CA LEU A 240 5.21 25.87 17.87
C LEU A 240 3.84 26.29 18.39
N ALA A 241 3.06 26.93 17.52
CA ALA A 241 1.72 27.41 17.78
C ALA A 241 0.76 26.98 16.66
N TRP A 242 -0.50 26.74 17.01
CA TRP A 242 -1.60 26.49 16.08
C TRP A 242 -2.55 27.69 16.05
N ASP A 243 -2.71 28.33 14.89
CA ASP A 243 -3.42 29.62 14.75
C ASP A 243 -2.94 30.69 15.79
N GLY A 244 -1.65 30.69 16.14
CA GLY A 244 -1.07 31.56 17.14
C GLY A 244 -1.20 31.08 18.59
N TYR A 245 -1.91 29.97 18.86
CA TYR A 245 -2.05 29.43 20.21
C TYR A 245 -0.98 28.36 20.48
N PRO A 246 -0.31 28.38 21.64
CA PRO A 246 0.80 27.52 21.97
C PRO A 246 0.41 26.05 21.97
N LEU A 247 1.29 25.18 21.46
CA LEU A 247 1.12 23.73 21.56
C LEU A 247 1.39 23.27 22.99
N VAL A 248 0.56 22.33 23.44
CA VAL A 248 0.64 21.71 24.76
C VAL A 248 0.55 20.20 24.62
N TRP A 249 1.41 19.48 25.35
CA TRP A 249 1.40 18.04 25.36
C TRP A 249 0.37 17.48 26.35
N SER A 250 -0.40 16.49 25.92
CA SER A 250 -1.26 15.66 26.75
C SER A 250 -0.88 14.19 26.61
N ASP A 251 -0.79 13.46 27.71
CA ASP A 251 -0.46 12.04 27.66
C ASP A 251 -1.56 11.23 26.98
N LYS A 252 -2.81 11.65 27.08
CA LYS A 252 -3.96 11.01 26.43
C LYS A 252 -4.08 11.39 24.96
N TYR A 253 -4.07 12.67 24.63
CA TYR A 253 -4.38 13.17 23.29
C TYR A 253 -3.15 13.40 22.39
N GLY A 254 -1.93 13.40 22.95
CA GLY A 254 -0.71 13.84 22.28
C GLY A 254 -0.63 15.35 22.22
N TRP A 255 -0.18 15.90 21.09
CA TRP A 255 -0.11 17.35 20.93
C TRP A 255 -1.50 17.97 20.77
N THR A 256 -1.76 18.96 21.58
CA THR A 256 -2.96 19.80 21.61
C THR A 256 -2.53 21.27 21.52
N PHE A 257 -3.47 22.18 21.40
CA PHE A 257 -3.18 23.61 21.53
C PHE A 257 -4.15 24.25 22.53
N ARG A 258 -3.62 25.23 23.24
CA ARG A 258 -4.28 25.91 24.34
C ARG A 258 -4.98 27.19 23.86
N VAL A 259 -6.30 27.28 24.01
CA VAL A 259 -7.12 28.43 23.60
C VAL A 259 -7.79 29.02 24.81
N PRO A 260 -7.71 30.34 25.01
CA PRO A 260 -8.49 31.05 26.06
C PRO A 260 -9.99 30.75 25.90
N VAL A 261 -10.72 30.62 27.01
CA VAL A 261 -12.18 30.35 27.02
C VAL A 261 -12.95 31.32 26.13
N ALA A 262 -12.55 32.63 26.12
CA ALA A 262 -13.18 33.65 25.29
C ALA A 262 -13.12 33.32 23.78
N ASP A 263 -12.07 32.67 23.33
CA ASP A 263 -11.81 32.34 21.93
C ASP A 263 -12.21 30.90 21.55
N ALA A 264 -12.59 30.09 22.51
CA ALA A 264 -12.94 28.67 22.30
C ALA A 264 -14.08 28.47 21.28
N HIS A 265 -15.01 29.40 21.18
CA HIS A 265 -16.13 29.38 20.22
C HIS A 265 -15.66 29.33 18.75
N LYS A 266 -14.47 29.84 18.42
CA LYS A 266 -13.87 29.84 17.08
C LYS A 266 -13.57 28.42 16.59
N TYR A 267 -13.25 27.51 17.52
CA TYR A 267 -12.87 26.12 17.22
C TYR A 267 -14.04 25.16 17.39
N SER A 268 -14.93 25.39 18.34
CA SER A 268 -16.18 24.62 18.49
C SER A 268 -17.02 24.70 17.21
N ASN A 269 -17.08 25.86 16.56
CA ASN A 269 -17.75 26.06 15.29
C ASN A 269 -17.05 25.36 14.10
N LYS A 270 -15.72 25.13 14.19
CA LYS A 270 -14.94 24.38 13.18
C LYS A 270 -14.98 22.87 13.42
N GLN A 271 -15.75 22.40 14.40
CA GLN A 271 -15.84 20.99 14.81
C GLN A 271 -14.47 20.36 15.14
N MET A 272 -13.58 21.14 15.72
CA MET A 272 -12.32 20.62 16.28
C MET A 272 -12.62 19.80 17.54
N GLN A 273 -11.89 18.70 17.72
CA GLN A 273 -12.09 17.85 18.88
C GLN A 273 -11.57 18.54 20.16
N GLU A 274 -12.48 18.87 21.05
CA GLU A 274 -12.16 19.37 22.38
C GLU A 274 -11.66 18.24 23.28
N CYS A 275 -10.66 18.53 24.09
CA CYS A 275 -10.08 17.60 25.06
C CYS A 275 -10.80 17.76 26.38
N THR A 276 -11.80 16.91 26.65
CA THR A 276 -12.65 17.02 27.86
C THR A 276 -12.25 16.08 28.98
N ALA A 277 -11.48 15.02 28.70
CA ALA A 277 -11.05 14.03 29.67
C ALA A 277 -9.54 13.85 29.61
N PHE A 278 -8.82 14.27 30.63
CA PHE A 278 -7.37 14.20 30.75
C PHE A 278 -6.94 12.98 31.56
N ASP A 279 -5.72 12.52 31.32
CA ASP A 279 -5.11 11.44 32.10
C ASP A 279 -4.67 11.95 33.48
N GLU A 280 -4.37 11.03 34.39
CA GLU A 280 -3.88 11.41 35.74
C GLU A 280 -2.59 12.22 35.71
N LYS A 281 -1.79 12.06 34.66
CA LYS A 281 -0.55 12.81 34.41
C LYS A 281 -0.78 14.23 33.85
N ASP A 282 -1.96 14.52 33.36
CA ASP A 282 -2.33 15.80 32.73
C ASP A 282 -2.99 16.76 33.74
N VAL A 283 -2.53 16.75 35.03
CA VAL A 283 -3.17 17.49 36.13
C VAL A 283 -3.27 18.99 35.81
N GLU A 284 -2.19 19.61 35.29
CA GLU A 284 -2.17 21.03 34.95
C GLU A 284 -3.19 21.40 33.86
N LEU A 285 -3.38 20.52 32.87
CA LEU A 285 -4.35 20.74 31.81
C LEU A 285 -5.78 20.61 32.34
N ARG A 286 -6.00 19.65 33.25
CA ARG A 286 -7.30 19.40 33.86
C ARG A 286 -7.76 20.52 34.77
N ASP A 287 -6.82 21.09 35.52
CA ASP A 287 -7.11 22.10 36.54
C ASP A 287 -7.12 23.54 35.97
N ASP A 288 -6.66 23.77 34.73
CA ASP A 288 -6.71 25.05 34.03
C ASP A 288 -8.14 25.37 33.56
N ARG A 289 -8.81 26.23 34.32
CA ARG A 289 -10.15 26.75 34.01
C ARG A 289 -10.15 27.97 33.09
N SER A 290 -8.98 28.55 32.80
CA SER A 290 -8.84 29.75 31.95
C SER A 290 -8.80 29.44 30.49
N SER A 291 -8.59 28.20 30.11
CA SER A 291 -8.35 27.76 28.74
C SER A 291 -9.08 26.46 28.40
N VAL A 292 -9.32 26.26 27.10
CA VAL A 292 -9.86 25.05 26.52
C VAL A 292 -8.79 24.45 25.60
N TYR A 293 -8.63 23.15 25.61
CA TYR A 293 -7.63 22.45 24.82
C TYR A 293 -8.28 21.73 23.64
N PHE A 294 -7.71 21.95 22.45
CA PHE A 294 -8.17 21.28 21.24
C PHE A 294 -7.07 20.39 20.68
N LYS A 295 -7.47 19.22 20.20
CA LYS A 295 -6.56 18.25 19.61
C LYS A 295 -6.10 18.68 18.22
N LEU A 296 -4.81 18.51 17.90
CA LEU A 296 -4.32 18.69 16.54
C LEU A 296 -4.99 17.68 15.58
N PRO A 297 -5.42 18.13 14.40
CA PRO A 297 -5.97 17.22 13.39
C PRO A 297 -4.96 16.14 13.02
N HIS A 298 -5.42 14.91 12.85
CA HIS A 298 -4.59 13.80 12.39
C HIS A 298 -5.15 13.20 11.10
N LYS A 299 -4.26 12.78 10.20
CA LYS A 299 -4.63 12.20 8.91
C LYS A 299 -5.50 10.94 9.05
N ASP A 300 -5.32 10.17 10.11
CA ASP A 300 -6.06 8.92 10.38
C ASP A 300 -7.36 9.17 11.17
N GLY A 301 -7.83 10.40 11.23
CA GLY A 301 -9.12 10.78 11.82
C GLY A 301 -9.04 11.28 13.27
N PRO A 302 -10.21 11.60 13.87
CA PRO A 302 -10.28 12.27 15.17
C PRO A 302 -9.83 11.41 16.34
N THR A 303 -9.87 10.08 16.24
CA THR A 303 -9.41 9.18 17.30
C THR A 303 -7.89 9.02 17.36
N ALA A 304 -7.19 9.29 16.26
CA ALA A 304 -5.75 9.15 16.19
C ALA A 304 -5.02 10.25 16.98
N ARG A 305 -3.92 9.89 17.66
CA ARG A 305 -3.14 10.76 18.53
C ARG A 305 -2.04 11.46 17.73
N CYS A 306 -1.90 12.77 17.84
CA CYS A 306 -0.77 13.50 17.27
C CYS A 306 0.49 13.27 18.11
N ALA A 307 1.38 12.42 17.64
CA ALA A 307 2.64 12.12 18.34
C ALA A 307 3.75 13.15 18.04
N ASN A 308 3.76 13.73 16.83
CA ASN A 308 4.77 14.67 16.40
C ASN A 308 4.20 15.70 15.40
N PRO A 309 4.11 16.99 15.76
CA PRO A 309 3.64 18.05 14.88
C PRO A 309 4.68 18.45 13.82
N MET A 310 5.93 17.99 13.95
CA MET A 310 6.99 18.17 12.95
C MET A 310 7.00 17.04 11.91
N ALA A 311 5.99 16.18 11.87
CA ALA A 311 5.85 15.15 10.85
C ALA A 311 5.44 15.77 9.51
N LYS A 312 5.84 15.13 8.40
CA LYS A 312 5.55 15.58 7.03
C LYS A 312 4.07 15.89 6.77
N SER A 313 3.15 15.21 7.44
CA SER A 313 1.70 15.45 7.33
C SER A 313 1.25 16.84 7.78
N TYR A 314 2.07 17.54 8.55
CA TYR A 314 1.77 18.90 9.03
C TYR A 314 2.37 20.00 8.13
N MET A 315 3.16 19.67 7.10
CA MET A 315 3.71 20.64 6.15
C MET A 315 2.64 21.57 5.55
N PRO A 316 1.48 21.08 5.07
CA PRO A 316 0.43 21.93 4.49
C PRO A 316 -0.14 22.93 5.49
N TYR A 317 -0.15 22.61 6.78
CA TYR A 317 -0.60 23.55 7.81
C TYR A 317 0.45 24.62 8.09
N PHE A 318 1.73 24.29 7.98
CA PHE A 318 2.82 25.24 8.08
C PHE A 318 2.87 26.19 6.89
N GLU A 319 2.67 25.65 5.66
CA GLU A 319 2.58 26.47 4.43
C GLU A 319 1.41 27.45 4.45
N LYS A 320 0.29 27.07 5.07
CA LYS A 320 -0.89 27.92 5.25
C LYS A 320 -0.79 28.88 6.46
N GLY A 321 0.30 28.83 7.22
CA GLY A 321 0.49 29.64 8.43
C GLY A 321 -0.40 29.25 9.62
N ILE A 322 -1.12 28.12 9.54
CA ILE A 322 -1.95 27.60 10.64
C ILE A 322 -1.07 27.00 11.74
N LEU A 323 -0.09 26.19 11.37
CA LEU A 323 1.00 25.78 12.24
C LEU A 323 2.14 26.78 12.05
N SER A 324 2.58 27.43 13.10
CA SER A 324 3.58 28.49 13.05
C SER A 324 4.59 28.36 14.18
N SER A 325 5.64 29.13 14.11
CA SER A 325 6.67 29.24 15.14
C SER A 325 7.15 30.71 15.22
N GLU A 326 7.61 31.10 16.36
CA GLU A 326 8.31 32.41 16.54
C GLU A 326 9.68 32.42 15.83
N PHE A 327 10.22 31.23 15.53
CA PHE A 327 11.52 31.09 14.87
C PHE A 327 11.36 30.78 13.39
N ALA A 328 11.91 31.60 12.51
CA ALA A 328 11.84 31.40 11.04
C ALA A 328 12.41 30.06 10.61
N TYR A 329 13.45 29.57 11.25
CA TYR A 329 14.08 28.27 10.93
C TYR A 329 13.27 27.03 11.32
N ALA A 330 12.16 27.17 12.05
CA ALA A 330 11.29 26.04 12.35
C ALA A 330 10.66 25.43 11.08
N LYS A 331 10.33 26.29 10.11
CA LYS A 331 9.87 25.85 8.78
C LYS A 331 10.97 25.07 8.05
N GLU A 332 12.18 25.61 8.04
CA GLU A 332 13.35 24.94 7.44
C GLU A 332 13.63 23.58 8.10
N ALA A 333 13.54 23.49 9.44
CA ALA A 333 13.71 22.24 10.17
C ALA A 333 12.65 21.19 9.78
N LEU A 334 11.40 21.62 9.57
CA LEU A 334 10.34 20.75 9.09
C LEU A 334 10.59 20.29 7.65
N GLU A 335 10.98 21.20 6.77
CA GLU A 335 11.33 20.89 5.38
C GLU A 335 12.51 19.92 5.29
N MET A 336 13.58 20.14 6.05
CA MET A 336 14.73 19.24 6.13
C MET A 336 14.34 17.86 6.66
N ASN A 337 13.53 17.79 7.73
CA ASN A 337 13.02 16.51 8.23
C ASN A 337 12.14 15.79 7.20
N ALA A 338 11.29 16.53 6.49
CA ALA A 338 10.46 15.96 5.42
C ALA A 338 11.30 15.46 4.23
N SER A 339 12.35 16.21 3.87
CA SER A 339 13.31 15.85 2.82
C SER A 339 14.08 14.55 3.15
N CYS A 340 14.51 14.39 4.40
CA CYS A 340 15.24 13.21 4.86
C CYS A 340 14.35 11.98 5.09
N SER A 341 13.03 12.14 5.19
CA SER A 341 12.11 11.09 5.62
C SER A 341 12.13 9.82 4.74
N TYR A 342 12.35 9.98 3.43
CA TYR A 342 12.47 8.86 2.50
C TYR A 342 13.75 8.07 2.76
N TRP A 343 14.90 8.77 2.82
CA TRP A 343 16.19 8.14 3.09
C TRP A 343 16.20 7.40 4.42
N ILE A 344 15.74 8.01 5.50
CA ILE A 344 15.61 7.36 6.83
C ILE A 344 14.82 6.05 6.76
N SER A 345 13.77 5.99 5.94
CA SER A 345 12.93 4.80 5.84
C SER A 345 13.45 3.74 4.86
N ALA A 346 14.27 4.12 3.89
CA ALA A 346 14.69 3.26 2.78
C ALA A 346 16.18 2.89 2.83
N ARG A 347 17.03 3.67 3.54
CA ARG A 347 18.50 3.53 3.53
C ARG A 347 19.00 2.11 3.79
N ASP A 348 18.48 1.44 4.82
CA ASP A 348 18.96 0.11 5.19
C ASP A 348 18.70 -0.92 4.09
N ARG A 349 17.56 -0.80 3.41
CA ARG A 349 17.19 -1.66 2.28
C ARG A 349 18.00 -1.34 1.03
N ILE A 350 18.32 -0.06 0.80
CA ILE A 350 19.13 0.39 -0.33
C ILE A 350 20.59 -0.02 -0.10
N MET A 351 21.14 0.27 1.06
CA MET A 351 22.54 -0.04 1.39
C MET A 351 22.80 -1.54 1.47
N SER A 352 21.79 -2.36 1.75
CA SER A 352 21.90 -3.82 1.77
C SER A 352 21.78 -4.48 0.39
N GLN A 353 21.57 -3.71 -0.69
CA GLN A 353 21.57 -4.29 -2.03
C GLN A 353 22.97 -4.78 -2.39
N MET A 354 23.08 -6.05 -2.77
CA MET A 354 24.32 -6.61 -3.28
C MET A 354 24.46 -6.27 -4.76
N VAL A 355 25.57 -5.64 -5.12
CA VAL A 355 25.96 -5.37 -6.51
C VAL A 355 27.10 -6.30 -6.87
N VAL A 356 26.99 -7.03 -7.97
CA VAL A 356 28.03 -7.88 -8.53
C VAL A 356 28.58 -7.18 -9.76
N TYR A 357 29.83 -6.71 -9.70
CA TYR A 357 30.50 -6.07 -10.83
C TYR A 357 31.16 -7.10 -11.74
N GLU A 358 31.26 -6.79 -13.02
CA GLU A 358 31.90 -7.66 -14.02
C GLU A 358 33.37 -7.95 -13.67
N SER A 359 34.10 -6.99 -13.11
CA SER A 359 35.48 -7.14 -12.66
C SER A 359 35.66 -8.11 -11.48
N ASP A 360 34.61 -8.31 -10.66
CA ASP A 360 34.70 -9.24 -9.53
C ASP A 360 34.92 -10.70 -9.97
N GLY A 361 34.62 -11.01 -11.23
CA GLY A 361 34.87 -12.30 -11.87
C GLY A 361 36.20 -12.40 -12.65
N ALA A 362 36.82 -11.28 -12.98
CA ALA A 362 38.05 -11.22 -13.76
C ALA A 362 39.30 -11.18 -12.84
N LYS A 363 40.20 -12.14 -13.01
CA LYS A 363 41.47 -12.18 -12.29
C LYS A 363 42.44 -11.17 -12.91
N GLY A 364 42.55 -9.97 -12.36
CA GLY A 364 43.62 -9.03 -12.68
C GLY A 364 43.36 -7.63 -12.12
N PRO A 365 44.35 -7.02 -11.43
CA PRO A 365 44.20 -5.69 -10.85
C PRO A 365 44.29 -4.53 -11.85
N GLU A 366 44.48 -4.78 -13.13
CA GLU A 366 44.75 -3.73 -14.15
C GLU A 366 43.51 -3.14 -14.81
N GLN A 367 42.29 -3.63 -14.57
CA GLN A 367 41.05 -3.12 -15.19
C GLN A 367 40.10 -2.37 -14.27
N ALA A 368 40.49 -2.10 -13.03
CA ALA A 368 39.59 -1.63 -11.95
C ALA A 368 39.27 -0.12 -11.96
N GLU A 369 39.74 0.69 -12.91
CA GLU A 369 39.60 2.15 -12.84
C GLU A 369 38.64 2.81 -13.85
N SER A 370 37.89 2.05 -14.64
CA SER A 370 36.90 2.69 -15.51
C SER A 370 35.57 2.90 -14.79
N ASN A 371 35.11 4.15 -14.68
CA ASN A 371 33.76 4.51 -14.19
C ASN A 371 32.62 3.90 -15.05
N LEU A 372 32.93 3.16 -16.08
CA LEU A 372 32.01 2.50 -17.02
C LEU A 372 31.77 1.02 -16.68
N GLU A 373 32.32 0.51 -15.56
CA GLU A 373 32.14 -0.87 -15.19
C GLU A 373 30.67 -1.16 -14.84
N THR A 374 30.10 -2.15 -15.50
CA THR A 374 28.72 -2.59 -15.25
C THR A 374 28.67 -3.49 -14.02
N GLY A 375 27.71 -3.21 -13.17
CA GLY A 375 27.32 -4.06 -12.04
C GLY A 375 25.87 -4.51 -12.19
N TYR A 376 25.50 -5.57 -11.50
CA TYR A 376 24.16 -6.14 -11.54
C TYR A 376 23.58 -6.32 -10.16
N ILE A 377 22.34 -5.89 -10.00
CA ILE A 377 21.52 -6.14 -8.80
C ILE A 377 20.45 -7.15 -9.18
N LEU A 378 20.24 -8.15 -8.32
CA LEU A 378 19.22 -9.17 -8.44
C LEU A 378 18.10 -8.91 -7.43
N PRO A 379 17.04 -8.15 -7.79
CA PRO A 379 15.92 -7.92 -6.87
C PRO A 379 15.23 -9.22 -6.49
N GLN A 380 14.96 -9.38 -5.20
CA GLN A 380 14.22 -10.55 -4.72
C GLN A 380 12.71 -10.33 -4.87
N VAL A 381 12.25 -10.36 -6.08
CA VAL A 381 10.82 -10.24 -6.40
C VAL A 381 10.11 -11.54 -6.00
N ILE A 382 9.07 -11.41 -5.20
CA ILE A 382 8.14 -12.49 -4.87
C ILE A 382 6.89 -12.29 -5.74
N PRO A 383 6.77 -12.98 -6.87
CA PRO A 383 5.59 -12.89 -7.72
C PRO A 383 4.35 -13.36 -6.95
N MET A 384 3.22 -12.70 -7.16
CA MET A 384 1.95 -13.01 -6.50
C MET A 384 2.01 -12.99 -4.96
N GLY A 385 2.92 -12.22 -4.36
CA GLY A 385 3.16 -12.18 -2.91
C GLY A 385 2.09 -11.44 -2.09
N THR A 386 1.12 -10.76 -2.73
CA THR A 386 0.01 -10.09 -2.05
C THR A 386 -1.30 -10.87 -2.17
N VAL A 387 -2.30 -10.52 -1.35
CA VAL A 387 -3.66 -11.09 -1.45
C VAL A 387 -4.34 -10.81 -2.79
N THR A 388 -3.93 -9.76 -3.49
CA THR A 388 -4.41 -9.41 -4.83
C THR A 388 -3.52 -9.97 -5.95
N ARG A 389 -2.60 -10.88 -5.65
CA ARG A 389 -1.65 -11.51 -6.57
C ARG A 389 -0.58 -10.58 -7.17
N ARG A 390 -0.47 -9.32 -6.73
CA ARG A 390 0.62 -8.43 -7.13
C ARG A 390 1.96 -8.91 -6.54
N ALA A 391 3.04 -8.65 -7.25
CA ALA A 391 4.39 -8.96 -6.78
C ALA A 391 4.78 -8.09 -5.57
N VAL A 392 5.69 -8.60 -4.75
CA VAL A 392 6.27 -7.89 -3.60
C VAL A 392 7.78 -7.87 -3.74
N GLU A 393 8.34 -6.68 -3.56
CA GLU A 393 9.78 -6.46 -3.36
C GLU A 393 9.95 -5.19 -2.53
N ASN A 394 10.86 -5.20 -1.58
CA ASN A 394 10.89 -4.17 -0.53
C ASN A 394 11.56 -2.86 -0.94
N THR A 395 12.44 -2.87 -1.94
CA THR A 395 13.25 -1.72 -2.35
C THR A 395 12.75 -1.11 -3.65
N TRP A 396 12.74 -1.89 -4.71
CA TRP A 396 12.48 -1.41 -6.08
C TRP A 396 11.00 -1.15 -6.36
N LEU A 397 10.11 -2.03 -5.89
CA LEU A 397 8.65 -1.84 -6.04
C LEU A 397 8.10 -0.77 -5.10
N THR A 398 8.87 -0.35 -4.09
CA THR A 398 8.51 0.74 -3.16
C THR A 398 9.30 2.03 -3.41
N ALA A 399 10.17 2.05 -4.42
CA ALA A 399 11.02 3.18 -4.74
C ALA A 399 10.19 4.42 -5.13
N SER A 400 10.52 5.55 -4.52
CA SER A 400 9.92 6.85 -4.90
C SER A 400 10.49 7.31 -6.25
N ASN A 401 9.71 8.09 -6.99
CA ASN A 401 10.26 8.89 -8.07
C ASN A 401 11.16 10.01 -7.51
N ALA A 402 12.14 10.45 -8.28
CA ALA A 402 13.02 11.54 -7.92
C ALA A 402 12.22 12.83 -7.63
N LYS A 403 12.59 13.54 -6.58
CA LYS A 403 11.98 14.81 -6.17
C LYS A 403 13.05 15.76 -5.65
N ALA A 404 13.01 17.01 -6.11
CA ALA A 404 13.97 18.06 -5.74
C ALA A 404 14.06 18.33 -4.23
N ASN A 405 13.05 17.95 -3.46
CA ASN A 405 12.99 18.10 -2.00
C ASN A 405 13.06 16.78 -1.22
N ARG A 406 13.71 15.71 -1.80
CA ARG A 406 13.72 14.39 -1.16
C ARG A 406 15.06 13.70 -1.37
N VAL A 407 15.85 13.59 -0.29
CA VAL A 407 17.16 12.94 -0.28
C VAL A 407 17.05 11.47 -0.70
N GLY A 408 17.92 11.02 -1.60
CA GLY A 408 18.03 9.64 -2.05
C GLY A 408 16.88 9.16 -2.95
N SER A 409 15.99 10.05 -3.37
CA SER A 409 14.85 9.65 -4.20
C SER A 409 15.19 9.43 -5.67
N GLU A 410 16.42 9.69 -6.09
CA GLU A 410 17.00 9.36 -7.40
C GLU A 410 17.30 7.86 -7.60
N LEU A 411 17.02 7.01 -6.62
CA LEU A 411 17.30 5.57 -6.61
C LEU A 411 17.02 4.87 -7.95
N LYS A 412 15.86 5.09 -8.54
CA LYS A 412 15.49 4.45 -9.81
C LYS A 412 16.45 4.83 -10.92
N SER A 413 16.86 6.09 -11.02
CA SER A 413 17.74 6.58 -12.07
C SER A 413 19.20 6.14 -11.92
N MET A 414 19.54 5.48 -10.80
CA MET A 414 20.83 4.81 -10.63
C MET A 414 20.88 3.45 -11.32
N VAL A 415 19.74 2.91 -11.74
CA VAL A 415 19.68 1.78 -12.64
C VAL A 415 19.92 2.31 -14.05
N LYS A 416 21.05 1.93 -14.66
CA LYS A 416 21.53 2.41 -15.94
C LYS A 416 21.75 1.27 -16.90
N ALA A 417 21.29 1.43 -18.13
CA ALA A 417 21.55 0.45 -19.17
C ALA A 417 23.06 0.38 -19.49
N PRO A 418 23.62 -0.83 -19.67
CA PRO A 418 25.00 -0.98 -20.13
C PRO A 418 25.24 -0.31 -21.49
N PRO A 419 26.50 -0.01 -21.86
CA PRO A 419 26.81 0.49 -23.17
C PRO A 419 26.23 -0.39 -24.29
N GLY A 420 25.57 0.22 -25.27
CA GLY A 420 24.90 -0.46 -26.41
C GLY A 420 23.50 -1.02 -26.05
N TYR A 421 22.98 -0.71 -24.87
CA TYR A 421 21.63 -1.06 -24.43
C TYR A 421 20.85 0.17 -23.96
N CYS A 422 19.52 0.03 -23.97
CA CYS A 422 18.60 1.00 -23.42
C CYS A 422 17.43 0.29 -22.72
N PHE A 423 16.63 1.03 -21.96
CA PHE A 423 15.35 0.57 -21.43
C PHE A 423 14.23 0.97 -22.38
N VAL A 424 13.38 0.01 -22.73
CA VAL A 424 12.14 0.26 -23.48
C VAL A 424 10.97 -0.22 -22.64
N GLY A 425 9.97 0.63 -22.46
CA GLY A 425 8.85 0.26 -21.61
C GLY A 425 7.64 1.17 -21.72
N ALA A 426 6.58 0.80 -21.05
CA ALA A 426 5.34 1.56 -21.01
C ALA A 426 4.65 1.44 -19.65
N ASP A 427 3.76 2.40 -19.36
CA ASP A 427 2.83 2.40 -18.22
C ASP A 427 1.43 2.14 -18.77
N VAL A 428 0.68 1.24 -18.16
CA VAL A 428 -0.70 0.96 -18.59
C VAL A 428 -1.61 2.07 -18.09
N ASP A 429 -2.11 2.89 -19.00
CA ASP A 429 -2.97 4.01 -18.66
C ASP A 429 -4.22 3.58 -17.90
N SER A 430 -4.30 4.03 -16.64
CA SER A 430 -5.46 3.81 -15.75
C SER A 430 -5.96 2.37 -15.76
N GLU A 431 -5.05 1.38 -15.70
CA GLU A 431 -5.34 -0.05 -15.82
C GLU A 431 -6.58 -0.49 -15.05
N GLU A 432 -6.60 -0.23 -13.75
CA GLU A 432 -7.69 -0.69 -12.89
C GLU A 432 -9.02 0.01 -13.19
N LEU A 433 -8.96 1.29 -13.61
CA LEU A 433 -10.15 2.02 -14.02
C LEU A 433 -10.73 1.45 -15.30
N TRP A 434 -9.88 1.13 -16.28
CA TRP A 434 -10.26 0.48 -17.52
C TRP A 434 -10.86 -0.91 -17.28
N ILE A 435 -10.24 -1.74 -16.42
CA ILE A 435 -10.78 -3.05 -16.05
C ILE A 435 -12.15 -2.92 -15.38
N ALA A 436 -12.30 -1.98 -14.44
CA ALA A 436 -13.58 -1.74 -13.80
C ALA A 436 -14.65 -1.26 -14.78
N SER A 437 -14.27 -0.43 -15.76
CA SER A 437 -15.19 0.03 -16.81
C SER A 437 -15.66 -1.12 -17.69
N LEU A 438 -14.77 -2.03 -18.09
CA LEU A 438 -15.11 -3.23 -18.85
C LEU A 438 -16.11 -4.13 -18.14
N VAL A 439 -15.96 -4.28 -16.82
CA VAL A 439 -16.92 -5.06 -16.00
C VAL A 439 -18.33 -4.48 -16.10
N GLY A 440 -18.45 -3.15 -16.13
CA GLY A 440 -19.73 -2.46 -16.36
C GLY A 440 -20.21 -2.57 -17.79
N ASP A 441 -19.32 -2.37 -18.76
CA ASP A 441 -19.59 -2.39 -20.21
C ASP A 441 -20.03 -3.78 -20.72
N ALA A 442 -19.55 -4.84 -20.08
CA ALA A 442 -19.91 -6.23 -20.40
C ALA A 442 -21.43 -6.48 -20.41
N GLN A 443 -22.20 -5.71 -19.62
CA GLN A 443 -23.67 -5.81 -19.60
C GLN A 443 -24.31 -5.33 -20.91
N PHE A 444 -23.61 -4.48 -21.64
CA PHE A 444 -24.06 -3.90 -22.92
C PHE A 444 -23.39 -4.59 -24.11
N LYS A 445 -22.38 -5.44 -23.86
CA LYS A 445 -21.51 -6.05 -24.87
C LYS A 445 -20.84 -5.03 -25.80
N LEU A 446 -20.59 -3.81 -25.28
CA LEU A 446 -20.09 -2.66 -26.01
C LEU A 446 -19.18 -1.83 -25.11
N HIS A 447 -18.02 -1.42 -25.61
CA HIS A 447 -17.16 -0.43 -24.95
C HIS A 447 -17.88 0.92 -24.83
N GLY A 448 -17.69 1.59 -23.68
CA GLY A 448 -18.34 2.88 -23.43
C GLY A 448 -19.83 2.79 -23.11
N GLY A 449 -20.37 1.58 -22.91
CA GLY A 449 -21.78 1.35 -22.59
C GLY A 449 -22.22 1.93 -21.22
N ASN A 450 -21.28 2.16 -20.30
CA ASN A 450 -21.53 2.86 -19.04
C ASN A 450 -20.72 4.16 -18.95
N ALA A 451 -21.07 5.03 -18.00
CA ALA A 451 -20.43 6.34 -17.87
C ALA A 451 -18.91 6.27 -17.61
N VAL A 452 -18.43 5.28 -16.83
CA VAL A 452 -16.99 5.10 -16.60
C VAL A 452 -16.31 4.64 -17.88
N GLY A 453 -16.90 3.71 -18.63
CA GLY A 453 -16.41 3.24 -19.92
C GLY A 453 -16.32 4.37 -20.93
N PHE A 454 -17.39 5.16 -21.06
CA PHE A 454 -17.40 6.35 -21.93
C PHE A 454 -16.26 7.32 -21.57
N MET A 455 -16.10 7.62 -20.28
CA MET A 455 -15.02 8.52 -19.81
C MET A 455 -13.61 7.97 -20.03
N THR A 456 -13.43 6.64 -20.09
CA THR A 456 -12.12 6.03 -20.40
C THR A 456 -11.79 6.08 -21.89
N LEU A 457 -12.81 6.15 -22.77
CA LEU A 457 -12.64 6.29 -24.21
C LEU A 457 -12.41 7.74 -24.66
N GLU A 458 -13.22 8.67 -24.15
CA GLU A 458 -13.32 10.04 -24.63
C GLU A 458 -12.53 11.05 -23.78
N GLY A 459 -12.22 10.70 -22.52
CA GLY A 459 -11.54 11.61 -21.60
C GLY A 459 -10.03 11.59 -21.74
N THR A 460 -9.39 12.74 -21.96
CA THR A 460 -7.95 12.88 -22.04
C THR A 460 -7.37 13.73 -20.92
N LYS A 461 -6.18 13.37 -20.44
CA LYS A 461 -5.44 14.14 -19.42
C LYS A 461 -5.05 15.51 -19.94
N ALA A 462 -4.65 15.60 -21.19
CA ALA A 462 -4.22 16.85 -21.84
C ALA A 462 -5.34 17.88 -21.95
N ALA A 463 -6.56 17.44 -22.31
CA ALA A 463 -7.73 18.30 -22.39
C ALA A 463 -8.42 18.53 -21.03
N GLY A 464 -7.99 17.88 -19.96
CA GLY A 464 -8.64 17.95 -18.64
C GLY A 464 -10.05 17.36 -18.62
N THR A 465 -10.36 16.45 -19.52
CA THR A 465 -11.67 15.82 -19.68
C THR A 465 -11.74 14.41 -19.09
N ASP A 466 -10.60 13.85 -18.64
CA ASP A 466 -10.57 12.55 -18.00
C ASP A 466 -11.32 12.51 -16.66
N LEU A 467 -11.70 11.32 -16.21
CA LEU A 467 -12.50 11.13 -14.99
C LEU A 467 -11.88 11.80 -13.76
N HIS A 468 -10.55 11.79 -13.63
CA HIS A 468 -9.89 12.40 -12.48
C HIS A 468 -9.94 13.93 -12.53
N SER A 469 -9.78 14.53 -13.71
CA SER A 469 -9.91 15.98 -13.91
C SER A 469 -11.34 16.46 -13.66
N ARG A 470 -12.33 15.71 -14.13
CA ARG A 470 -13.75 16.04 -13.87
C ARG A 470 -14.09 15.93 -12.38
N THR A 471 -13.64 14.86 -11.73
CA THR A 471 -13.83 14.71 -10.27
C THR A 471 -13.12 15.82 -9.50
N ALA A 472 -11.92 16.22 -9.90
CA ALA A 472 -11.16 17.31 -9.29
C ALA A 472 -11.94 18.63 -9.35
N ALA A 473 -12.52 18.96 -10.52
CA ALA A 473 -13.33 20.16 -10.71
C ALA A 473 -14.60 20.15 -9.84
N ILE A 474 -15.29 19.01 -9.75
CA ILE A 474 -16.51 18.85 -8.92
C ILE A 474 -16.20 19.01 -7.42
N LEU A 475 -15.09 18.45 -6.96
CA LEU A 475 -14.73 18.40 -5.55
C LEU A 475 -13.85 19.58 -5.09
N GLY A 476 -13.37 20.43 -6.01
CA GLY A 476 -12.45 21.52 -5.69
C GLY A 476 -11.10 21.06 -5.13
N ILE A 477 -10.57 19.92 -5.61
CA ILE A 477 -9.32 19.31 -5.20
C ILE A 477 -8.36 19.17 -6.39
N THR A 478 -7.10 18.81 -6.13
CA THR A 478 -6.14 18.56 -7.22
C THR A 478 -6.50 17.29 -8.00
N ARG A 479 -6.08 17.20 -9.27
CA ARG A 479 -6.27 15.98 -10.08
C ARG A 479 -5.63 14.74 -9.41
N ASN A 480 -4.50 14.91 -8.74
CA ASN A 480 -3.84 13.81 -8.03
C ASN A 480 -4.66 13.33 -6.83
N ASP A 481 -5.25 14.23 -6.07
CA ASP A 481 -6.15 13.89 -4.97
C ASP A 481 -7.44 13.23 -5.49
N ALA A 482 -7.96 13.73 -6.61
CA ALA A 482 -9.11 13.12 -7.29
C ALA A 482 -8.79 11.71 -7.81
N LYS A 483 -7.56 11.45 -8.26
CA LYS A 483 -7.09 10.10 -8.63
C LYS A 483 -7.19 9.16 -7.43
N VAL A 484 -6.63 9.55 -6.28
CA VAL A 484 -6.69 8.78 -5.02
C VAL A 484 -8.15 8.53 -4.60
N PHE A 485 -8.99 9.56 -4.67
CA PHE A 485 -10.40 9.48 -4.32
C PHE A 485 -11.18 8.49 -5.23
N ASN A 486 -10.99 8.57 -6.54
CA ASN A 486 -11.68 7.71 -7.50
C ASN A 486 -11.26 6.24 -7.36
N TYR A 487 -9.98 5.96 -7.17
CA TYR A 487 -9.52 4.58 -6.92
C TYR A 487 -10.08 4.03 -5.61
N GLY A 488 -10.04 4.79 -4.52
CA GLY A 488 -10.67 4.37 -3.26
C GLY A 488 -12.14 4.03 -3.45
N ARG A 489 -12.87 4.83 -4.20
CA ARG A 489 -14.30 4.63 -4.49
C ARG A 489 -14.55 3.38 -5.34
N ILE A 490 -13.79 3.16 -6.41
CA ILE A 490 -13.90 1.97 -7.28
C ILE A 490 -13.62 0.70 -6.50
N TYR A 491 -12.68 0.72 -5.56
CA TYR A 491 -12.40 -0.41 -4.68
C TYR A 491 -13.45 -0.63 -3.59
N GLY A 492 -14.53 0.16 -3.59
CA GLY A 492 -15.66 -0.03 -2.70
C GLY A 492 -15.61 0.77 -1.40
N ALA A 493 -14.74 1.78 -1.31
CA ALA A 493 -14.67 2.65 -0.13
C ALA A 493 -16.04 3.25 0.22
N GLY A 494 -16.41 3.17 1.50
CA GLY A 494 -17.66 3.69 2.04
C GLY A 494 -17.64 5.21 2.21
N LEU A 495 -18.81 5.78 2.54
CA LEU A 495 -18.99 7.22 2.70
C LEU A 495 -18.08 7.83 3.75
N LYS A 496 -17.87 7.14 4.88
CA LYS A 496 -16.97 7.60 5.95
C LYS A 496 -15.54 7.79 5.47
N PHE A 497 -15.02 6.84 4.70
CA PHE A 497 -13.68 6.93 4.13
C PHE A 497 -13.57 8.09 3.13
N ALA A 498 -14.57 8.25 2.25
CA ALA A 498 -14.63 9.35 1.28
C ALA A 498 -14.64 10.72 1.98
N SER A 499 -15.45 10.88 3.04
CA SER A 499 -15.48 12.10 3.86
C SER A 499 -14.11 12.38 4.52
N THR A 500 -13.45 11.34 5.05
CA THR A 500 -12.12 11.45 5.65
C THR A 500 -11.08 11.92 4.63
N LEU A 501 -11.06 11.32 3.42
CA LEU A 501 -10.16 11.76 2.35
C LEU A 501 -10.40 13.21 1.92
N LEU A 502 -11.65 13.60 1.73
CA LEU A 502 -11.98 14.99 1.36
C LEU A 502 -11.50 15.99 2.40
N ARG A 503 -11.60 15.65 3.69
CA ARG A 503 -11.07 16.48 4.77
C ARG A 503 -9.54 16.55 4.78
N GLN A 504 -8.84 15.47 4.42
CA GLN A 504 -7.38 15.47 4.25
C GLN A 504 -6.95 16.37 3.09
N PHE A 505 -7.66 16.34 1.97
CA PHE A 505 -7.37 17.16 0.78
C PHE A 505 -7.76 18.62 0.98
N ASN A 506 -8.83 18.87 1.72
CA ASN A 506 -9.29 20.22 2.05
C ASN A 506 -9.55 20.38 3.56
N PRO A 507 -8.50 20.67 4.35
CA PRO A 507 -8.60 20.79 5.80
C PRO A 507 -9.53 21.93 6.30
N GLY A 508 -9.92 22.85 5.42
CA GLY A 508 -10.85 23.94 5.74
C GLY A 508 -12.32 23.53 5.81
N LEU A 509 -12.67 22.33 5.31
CA LEU A 509 -14.04 21.83 5.34
C LEU A 509 -14.33 21.09 6.66
N SER A 510 -15.51 21.32 7.21
CA SER A 510 -16.04 20.58 8.37
C SER A 510 -16.36 19.13 8.01
N GLU A 511 -16.49 18.28 9.01
CA GLU A 511 -16.91 16.89 8.81
C GLU A 511 -18.33 16.78 8.21
N THR A 512 -19.23 17.67 8.60
CA THR A 512 -20.60 17.73 8.07
C THR A 512 -20.61 18.12 6.61
N GLU A 513 -19.83 19.10 6.20
CA GLU A 513 -19.69 19.52 4.81
C GLU A 513 -19.06 18.45 3.94
N THR A 514 -17.96 17.85 4.38
CA THR A 514 -17.31 16.77 3.64
C THR A 514 -18.21 15.55 3.50
N THR A 515 -18.97 15.20 4.53
CA THR A 515 -19.95 14.10 4.49
C THR A 515 -21.10 14.42 3.52
N LYS A 516 -21.59 15.66 3.50
CA LYS A 516 -22.63 16.11 2.56
C LYS A 516 -22.13 16.05 1.12
N VAL A 517 -20.93 16.57 0.83
CA VAL A 517 -20.32 16.54 -0.50
C VAL A 517 -20.10 15.09 -0.96
N ALA A 518 -19.52 14.24 -0.12
CA ALA A 518 -19.32 12.83 -0.42
C ALA A 518 -20.66 12.10 -0.65
N SER A 519 -21.67 12.35 0.19
CA SER A 519 -23.01 11.75 0.05
C SER A 519 -23.67 12.14 -1.26
N ASN A 520 -23.61 13.42 -1.64
CA ASN A 520 -24.17 13.90 -2.90
C ASN A 520 -23.47 13.27 -4.11
N LEU A 521 -22.15 13.18 -4.08
CA LEU A 521 -21.36 12.52 -5.14
C LEU A 521 -21.72 11.03 -5.25
N TYR A 522 -21.79 10.32 -4.13
CA TYR A 522 -22.15 8.89 -4.10
C TYR A 522 -23.56 8.67 -4.61
N LYS A 523 -24.51 9.53 -4.24
CA LYS A 523 -25.88 9.46 -4.75
C LYS A 523 -25.95 9.70 -6.26
N ALA A 524 -25.18 10.64 -6.79
CA ALA A 524 -25.15 10.94 -8.23
C ALA A 524 -24.45 9.83 -9.04
N THR A 525 -23.40 9.20 -8.49
CA THR A 525 -22.57 8.23 -9.21
C THR A 525 -22.96 6.78 -8.92
N LYS A 526 -22.91 6.35 -7.67
CA LYS A 526 -23.27 4.99 -7.25
C LYS A 526 -24.78 4.77 -7.20
N GLY A 527 -25.55 5.82 -6.90
CA GLY A 527 -26.99 5.79 -6.83
C GLY A 527 -27.54 5.43 -5.46
N THR A 528 -28.77 4.92 -5.44
CA THR A 528 -29.50 4.49 -4.24
C THR A 528 -29.60 2.98 -4.19
N LYS A 529 -29.24 2.36 -3.05
CA LYS A 529 -29.34 0.92 -2.88
C LYS A 529 -30.80 0.51 -2.67
N THR A 530 -31.28 -0.43 -3.47
CA THR A 530 -32.67 -0.87 -3.53
C THR A 530 -32.75 -2.38 -3.45
N ASN A 531 -33.75 -2.91 -2.73
CA ASN A 531 -34.02 -4.35 -2.68
C ASN A 531 -35.35 -4.63 -3.36
N ARG A 532 -35.34 -5.31 -4.51
CA ARG A 532 -36.51 -5.72 -5.30
C ARG A 532 -36.28 -7.10 -5.87
N LYS A 533 -36.64 -8.14 -5.11
CA LYS A 533 -36.41 -9.56 -5.45
C LYS A 533 -37.03 -9.99 -6.77
N THR A 534 -38.05 -9.29 -7.26
CA THR A 534 -38.69 -9.54 -8.58
C THR A 534 -37.79 -9.16 -9.75
N LEU A 535 -36.87 -8.20 -9.59
CA LEU A 535 -35.92 -7.77 -10.61
C LEU A 535 -34.56 -8.41 -10.45
N HIS A 536 -34.10 -8.55 -9.20
CA HIS A 536 -32.81 -9.13 -8.92
C HIS A 536 -32.82 -9.79 -7.54
N LYS A 537 -32.16 -10.95 -7.40
CA LYS A 537 -32.14 -11.72 -6.15
C LYS A 537 -31.52 -10.96 -4.98
N ARG A 538 -30.64 -9.99 -5.25
CA ARG A 538 -29.87 -9.21 -4.29
C ARG A 538 -30.29 -7.73 -4.31
N SER A 539 -29.87 -6.99 -3.30
CA SER A 539 -29.96 -5.53 -3.32
C SER A 539 -29.04 -4.96 -4.39
N PHE A 540 -29.47 -3.97 -5.12
CA PHE A 540 -28.71 -3.36 -6.21
C PHE A 540 -28.76 -1.83 -6.17
N TRP A 541 -27.79 -1.19 -6.81
CA TRP A 541 -27.70 0.24 -6.96
C TRP A 541 -28.51 0.70 -8.18
N ARG A 542 -29.20 1.84 -8.07
CA ARG A 542 -29.97 2.41 -9.18
C ARG A 542 -29.92 3.94 -9.20
N GLY A 543 -30.11 4.51 -10.39
CA GLY A 543 -30.22 5.94 -10.62
C GLY A 543 -28.91 6.73 -10.49
N GLY A 544 -27.77 6.03 -10.38
CA GLY A 544 -26.44 6.63 -10.45
C GLY A 544 -25.80 6.35 -11.80
N THR A 545 -24.91 7.26 -12.24
CA THR A 545 -24.19 7.12 -13.53
C THR A 545 -23.29 5.90 -13.59
N GLU A 546 -22.89 5.35 -12.44
CA GLU A 546 -21.98 4.21 -12.30
C GLU A 546 -22.67 3.00 -11.63
N SER A 547 -24.00 3.01 -11.48
CA SER A 547 -24.74 1.91 -10.84
C SER A 547 -24.43 0.56 -11.49
N PHE A 548 -24.26 0.51 -12.80
CA PHE A 548 -23.90 -0.71 -13.55
C PHE A 548 -22.57 -1.32 -13.11
N VAL A 549 -21.54 -0.48 -12.95
CA VAL A 549 -20.21 -0.92 -12.54
C VAL A 549 -20.25 -1.52 -11.14
N PHE A 550 -20.88 -0.81 -10.19
CA PHE A 550 -20.94 -1.28 -8.80
C PHE A 550 -21.79 -2.53 -8.63
N ASN A 551 -22.93 -2.63 -9.32
CA ASN A 551 -23.76 -3.83 -9.26
C ASN A 551 -23.02 -5.06 -9.76
N LYS A 552 -22.29 -4.92 -10.87
CA LYS A 552 -21.55 -6.04 -11.46
C LYS A 552 -20.32 -6.42 -10.64
N LEU A 553 -19.60 -5.42 -10.11
CA LEU A 553 -18.46 -5.68 -9.21
C LEU A 553 -18.91 -6.37 -7.91
N GLU A 554 -20.04 -5.93 -7.30
CA GLU A 554 -20.60 -6.57 -6.11
C GLU A 554 -21.07 -7.99 -6.44
N GLU A 555 -21.77 -8.20 -7.56
CA GLU A 555 -22.20 -9.53 -8.02
C GLU A 555 -21.02 -10.49 -8.23
N PHE A 556 -19.96 -9.99 -8.85
CA PHE A 556 -18.73 -10.75 -9.07
C PHE A 556 -18.03 -11.09 -7.75
N ALA A 557 -17.87 -10.11 -6.86
CA ALA A 557 -17.22 -10.31 -5.58
C ALA A 557 -17.99 -11.23 -4.63
N GLU A 558 -19.32 -11.31 -4.74
CA GLU A 558 -20.17 -12.13 -3.88
C GLU A 558 -20.22 -13.63 -4.27
N GLN A 559 -19.66 -14.01 -5.41
CA GLN A 559 -19.54 -15.44 -5.76
C GLN A 559 -18.81 -16.21 -4.65
N GLU A 560 -19.12 -17.46 -4.45
CA GLU A 560 -18.46 -18.29 -3.44
C GLU A 560 -16.95 -18.40 -3.69
N LYS A 561 -16.57 -18.68 -4.94
CA LYS A 561 -15.19 -18.77 -5.42
C LYS A 561 -14.99 -17.87 -6.64
N PRO A 562 -14.87 -16.54 -6.44
CA PRO A 562 -14.62 -15.63 -7.55
C PRO A 562 -13.34 -16.01 -8.31
N ARG A 563 -13.38 -15.87 -9.63
CA ARG A 563 -12.23 -16.07 -10.53
C ARG A 563 -12.06 -14.84 -11.41
N THR A 564 -10.81 -14.50 -11.73
CA THR A 564 -10.58 -13.42 -12.69
C THR A 564 -11.18 -13.77 -14.05
N PRO A 565 -11.75 -12.80 -14.78
CA PRO A 565 -12.50 -13.09 -16.01
C PRO A 565 -11.60 -13.59 -17.14
N VAL A 566 -10.31 -13.19 -17.16
CA VAL A 566 -9.43 -13.45 -18.31
C VAL A 566 -8.63 -14.74 -18.13
N LEU A 567 -7.78 -14.84 -17.12
CA LEU A 567 -6.97 -16.04 -16.88
C LEU A 567 -7.63 -17.06 -15.92
N GLY A 568 -8.78 -16.71 -15.33
CA GLY A 568 -9.52 -17.59 -14.43
C GLY A 568 -8.84 -17.85 -13.09
N ALA A 569 -7.95 -16.96 -12.66
CA ALA A 569 -7.30 -17.09 -11.38
C ALA A 569 -8.31 -16.98 -10.22
N GLY A 570 -8.26 -17.93 -9.28
CA GLY A 570 -9.13 -17.98 -8.12
C GLY A 570 -8.80 -16.93 -7.06
N ILE A 571 -9.82 -16.52 -6.31
CA ILE A 571 -9.63 -15.64 -5.17
C ILE A 571 -8.73 -16.29 -4.12
N THR A 572 -7.91 -15.48 -3.47
CA THR A 572 -7.07 -15.94 -2.36
C THR A 572 -7.92 -16.57 -1.27
N GLU A 573 -7.49 -17.71 -0.75
CA GLU A 573 -8.25 -18.51 0.22
C GLU A 573 -8.73 -17.71 1.42
N ALA A 574 -7.88 -16.80 1.93
CA ALA A 574 -8.21 -15.89 3.03
C ALA A 574 -9.43 -14.98 2.77
N LEU A 575 -9.76 -14.72 1.50
CA LEU A 575 -10.91 -13.90 1.10
C LEU A 575 -12.11 -14.71 0.62
N MET A 576 -12.06 -16.04 0.63
CA MET A 576 -13.22 -16.88 0.27
C MET A 576 -14.33 -16.73 1.31
N SER A 577 -15.60 -16.72 0.87
CA SER A 577 -16.76 -16.50 1.71
C SER A 577 -16.87 -17.44 2.92
N ARG A 578 -16.36 -18.68 2.76
CA ARG A 578 -16.33 -19.69 3.84
C ARG A 578 -15.35 -19.40 4.99
N PHE A 579 -14.37 -18.50 4.77
CA PHE A 579 -13.36 -18.11 5.75
C PHE A 579 -13.54 -16.69 6.28
N VAL A 580 -14.58 -16.01 5.82
CA VAL A 580 -14.91 -14.62 6.22
C VAL A 580 -16.30 -14.62 6.83
N ASN A 581 -16.50 -13.82 7.87
CA ASN A 581 -17.83 -13.62 8.44
C ASN A 581 -18.80 -13.06 7.39
N GLN A 582 -20.11 -13.42 7.48
CA GLN A 582 -21.12 -12.97 6.52
C GLN A 582 -21.10 -11.44 6.37
N GLY A 583 -20.85 -10.98 5.13
CA GLY A 583 -20.78 -9.55 4.79
C GLY A 583 -19.42 -8.87 5.08
N GLY A 584 -18.48 -9.55 5.75
CA GLY A 584 -17.12 -9.04 5.96
C GLY A 584 -16.28 -9.03 4.68
N PHE A 585 -15.35 -8.07 4.60
CA PHE A 585 -14.35 -7.98 3.53
C PHE A 585 -14.88 -7.80 2.10
N MET A 586 -16.13 -7.31 1.91
CA MET A 586 -16.66 -7.05 0.57
C MET A 586 -15.77 -6.10 -0.25
N THR A 587 -15.30 -5.03 0.38
CA THR A 587 -14.36 -4.08 -0.24
C THR A 587 -13.05 -4.73 -0.64
N SER A 588 -12.48 -5.60 0.21
CA SER A 588 -11.27 -6.36 -0.11
C SER A 588 -11.49 -7.33 -1.27
N ARG A 589 -12.68 -7.92 -1.39
CA ARG A 589 -13.02 -8.82 -2.49
C ARG A 589 -13.25 -8.08 -3.81
N ILE A 590 -13.85 -6.88 -3.77
CA ILE A 590 -13.96 -6.00 -4.95
C ILE A 590 -12.57 -5.52 -5.38
N ASN A 591 -11.74 -5.09 -4.43
CA ASN A 591 -10.37 -4.70 -4.70
C ASN A 591 -9.57 -5.87 -5.31
N TRP A 592 -9.72 -7.08 -4.75
CA TRP A 592 -9.12 -8.28 -5.32
C TRP A 592 -9.55 -8.51 -6.78
N ALA A 593 -10.85 -8.39 -7.08
CA ALA A 593 -11.36 -8.64 -8.43
C ALA A 593 -10.70 -7.73 -9.48
N ILE A 594 -10.51 -6.44 -9.13
CA ILE A 594 -9.92 -5.46 -10.04
C ILE A 594 -8.39 -5.64 -10.11
N GLN A 595 -7.70 -5.62 -8.97
CA GLN A 595 -6.23 -5.67 -8.95
C GLN A 595 -5.68 -7.02 -9.43
N SER A 596 -6.38 -8.13 -9.12
CA SER A 596 -5.97 -9.45 -9.61
C SER A 596 -6.17 -9.59 -11.12
N SER A 597 -7.16 -8.90 -11.70
CA SER A 597 -7.30 -8.83 -13.16
C SER A 597 -6.18 -7.99 -13.79
N GLY A 598 -5.65 -6.97 -13.09
CA GLY A 598 -4.44 -6.25 -13.51
C GLY A 598 -3.20 -7.16 -13.55
N VAL A 599 -3.10 -8.11 -12.61
CA VAL A 599 -2.03 -9.13 -12.67
C VAL A 599 -2.19 -10.04 -13.89
N ASP A 600 -3.41 -10.43 -14.24
CA ASP A 600 -3.66 -11.17 -15.48
C ASP A 600 -3.22 -10.38 -16.72
N TYR A 601 -3.49 -9.07 -16.72
CA TYR A 601 -3.07 -8.17 -17.78
C TYR A 601 -1.54 -8.17 -17.94
N LEU A 602 -0.81 -7.95 -16.85
CA LEU A 602 0.64 -7.94 -16.84
C LEU A 602 1.22 -9.29 -17.30
N HIS A 603 0.67 -10.41 -16.84
CA HIS A 603 1.10 -11.74 -17.26
C HIS A 603 0.92 -11.96 -18.76
N LEU A 604 -0.18 -11.49 -19.33
CA LEU A 604 -0.42 -11.57 -20.78
C LEU A 604 0.55 -10.72 -21.58
N VAL A 605 0.82 -9.47 -21.16
CA VAL A 605 1.80 -8.60 -21.81
C VAL A 605 3.18 -9.25 -21.79
N ILE A 606 3.64 -9.77 -20.64
CA ILE A 606 4.94 -10.41 -20.50
C ILE A 606 5.08 -11.62 -21.46
N ILE A 607 4.08 -12.47 -21.55
CA ILE A 607 4.15 -13.68 -22.39
C ILE A 607 3.96 -13.35 -23.87
N SER A 608 3.13 -12.35 -24.19
CA SER A 608 3.03 -11.84 -25.56
C SER A 608 4.35 -11.24 -26.03
N MET A 609 5.04 -10.51 -25.17
CA MET A 609 6.38 -9.96 -25.43
C MET A 609 7.43 -11.06 -25.60
N ASP A 610 7.45 -12.08 -24.74
CA ASP A 610 8.36 -13.23 -24.90
C ASP A 610 8.18 -13.90 -26.27
N TYR A 611 6.92 -14.06 -26.71
CA TYR A 611 6.61 -14.56 -28.03
C TYR A 611 7.14 -13.64 -29.16
N LEU A 612 6.89 -12.33 -29.07
CA LEU A 612 7.28 -11.36 -30.11
C LEU A 612 8.81 -11.22 -30.20
N ILE A 613 9.48 -11.19 -29.05
CA ILE A 613 10.94 -11.16 -28.95
C ILE A 613 11.56 -12.34 -29.71
N ARG A 614 11.08 -13.55 -29.45
CA ARG A 614 11.55 -14.75 -30.15
C ARG A 614 11.15 -14.77 -31.63
N ARG A 615 9.91 -14.38 -31.93
CA ARG A 615 9.38 -14.41 -33.31
C ARG A 615 10.14 -13.49 -34.25
N PHE A 616 10.62 -12.37 -33.76
CA PHE A 616 11.28 -11.34 -34.56
C PHE A 616 12.78 -11.21 -34.28
N ASN A 617 13.39 -12.15 -33.55
CA ASN A 617 14.80 -12.12 -33.15
C ASN A 617 15.22 -10.74 -32.59
N ILE A 618 14.48 -10.28 -31.58
CA ILE A 618 14.77 -9.03 -30.86
C ILE A 618 15.67 -9.36 -29.68
N ASP A 619 16.77 -8.64 -29.51
CA ASP A 619 17.64 -8.77 -28.33
C ASP A 619 17.10 -7.90 -27.19
N ALA A 620 16.16 -8.47 -26.43
CA ALA A 620 15.49 -7.82 -25.31
C ALA A 620 15.14 -8.82 -24.22
N ARG A 621 15.16 -8.34 -22.97
CA ARG A 621 14.70 -9.11 -21.81
C ARG A 621 13.95 -8.24 -20.84
N LEU A 622 13.04 -8.83 -20.06
CA LEU A 622 12.34 -8.14 -18.98
C LEU A 622 13.36 -7.68 -17.93
N ALA A 623 13.42 -6.37 -17.69
CA ALA A 623 14.26 -5.77 -16.65
C ALA A 623 13.52 -5.72 -15.32
N ILE A 624 12.32 -5.13 -15.29
CA ILE A 624 11.47 -5.03 -14.09
C ILE A 624 10.03 -4.70 -14.46
N THR A 625 9.09 -5.05 -13.58
CA THR A 625 7.72 -4.52 -13.59
C THR A 625 7.42 -3.83 -12.26
N VAL A 626 6.79 -2.66 -12.32
CA VAL A 626 6.35 -1.91 -11.14
C VAL A 626 4.85 -1.68 -11.23
N HIS A 627 4.08 -2.65 -10.73
CA HIS A 627 2.62 -2.70 -10.80
C HIS A 627 2.07 -2.73 -12.24
N ASP A 628 1.74 -1.59 -12.82
CA ASP A 628 1.24 -1.36 -14.17
C ASP A 628 2.31 -0.86 -15.15
N GLU A 629 3.54 -0.66 -14.67
CA GLU A 629 4.71 -0.25 -15.46
C GLU A 629 5.56 -1.49 -15.83
N ILE A 630 5.96 -1.61 -17.08
CA ILE A 630 6.82 -2.68 -17.58
C ILE A 630 8.03 -2.10 -18.28
N ARG A 631 9.23 -2.60 -17.99
CA ARG A 631 10.49 -2.16 -18.58
C ARG A 631 11.31 -3.35 -19.06
N TYR A 632 11.79 -3.27 -20.30
CA TYR A 632 12.69 -4.23 -20.93
C TYR A 632 14.07 -3.60 -21.08
N LEU A 633 15.13 -4.36 -20.84
CA LEU A 633 16.49 -4.03 -21.24
C LEU A 633 16.68 -4.55 -22.67
N VAL A 634 17.08 -3.67 -23.58
CA VAL A 634 17.03 -3.89 -25.03
C VAL A 634 18.32 -3.42 -25.67
N ARG A 635 18.82 -4.14 -26.64
CA ARG A 635 19.94 -3.65 -27.46
C ARG A 635 19.53 -2.40 -28.25
N GLU A 636 20.40 -1.41 -28.32
CA GLU A 636 20.10 -0.09 -28.89
C GLU A 636 19.53 -0.17 -30.32
N GLU A 637 20.01 -1.12 -31.13
CA GLU A 637 19.54 -1.35 -32.49
C GLU A 637 18.09 -1.88 -32.57
N ASP A 638 17.61 -2.53 -31.52
CA ASP A 638 16.28 -3.14 -31.46
C ASP A 638 15.25 -2.29 -30.73
N LYS A 639 15.60 -1.11 -30.25
CA LYS A 639 14.75 -0.29 -29.37
C LYS A 639 13.39 0.03 -30.00
N TYR A 640 13.35 0.43 -31.28
CA TYR A 640 12.08 0.79 -31.93
C TYR A 640 11.23 -0.45 -32.28
N ARG A 641 11.88 -1.56 -32.65
CA ARG A 641 11.20 -2.84 -32.89
C ARG A 641 10.57 -3.36 -31.58
N THR A 642 11.26 -3.22 -30.46
CA THR A 642 10.73 -3.56 -29.13
C THR A 642 9.57 -2.66 -28.74
N ALA A 643 9.64 -1.36 -29.02
CA ALA A 643 8.54 -0.44 -28.78
C ALA A 643 7.28 -0.82 -29.58
N MET A 644 7.43 -1.21 -30.84
CA MET A 644 6.33 -1.73 -31.66
C MET A 644 5.80 -3.05 -31.12
N ALA A 645 6.67 -3.97 -30.70
CA ALA A 645 6.27 -5.23 -30.09
C ALA A 645 5.45 -5.02 -28.81
N LEU A 646 5.80 -4.02 -27.99
CA LEU A 646 5.02 -3.63 -26.81
C LEU A 646 3.62 -3.14 -27.19
N GLN A 647 3.48 -2.32 -28.24
CA GLN A 647 2.18 -1.88 -28.72
C GLN A 647 1.33 -3.06 -29.21
N VAL A 648 1.91 -3.99 -29.97
CA VAL A 648 1.22 -5.21 -30.44
C VAL A 648 0.79 -6.07 -29.25
N SER A 649 1.66 -6.29 -28.26
CA SER A 649 1.33 -7.08 -27.07
C SER A 649 0.20 -6.47 -26.26
N ASN A 650 0.13 -5.13 -26.19
CA ASN A 650 -0.97 -4.41 -25.54
C ASN A 650 -2.31 -4.63 -26.27
N VAL A 651 -2.31 -4.50 -27.60
CA VAL A 651 -3.50 -4.76 -28.43
C VAL A 651 -4.01 -6.19 -28.21
N TRP A 652 -3.14 -7.18 -28.24
CA TRP A 652 -3.52 -8.57 -28.00
C TRP A 652 -4.11 -8.77 -26.59
N THR A 653 -3.49 -8.20 -25.61
CA THR A 653 -3.95 -8.27 -24.22
C THR A 653 -5.33 -7.63 -24.06
N ARG A 654 -5.52 -6.43 -24.60
CA ARG A 654 -6.79 -5.72 -24.53
C ARG A 654 -7.89 -6.41 -25.32
N ALA A 655 -7.58 -6.93 -26.49
CA ALA A 655 -8.52 -7.73 -27.27
C ALA A 655 -8.98 -9.00 -26.53
N MET A 656 -8.05 -9.69 -25.86
CA MET A 656 -8.39 -10.86 -25.04
C MET A 656 -9.26 -10.48 -23.83
N PHE A 657 -9.00 -9.36 -23.18
CA PHE A 657 -9.83 -8.84 -22.10
C PHE A 657 -11.24 -8.54 -22.59
N SER A 658 -11.39 -7.82 -23.70
CA SER A 658 -12.68 -7.50 -24.29
C SER A 658 -13.48 -8.75 -24.63
N GLN A 659 -12.86 -9.71 -25.33
CA GLN A 659 -13.50 -10.97 -25.69
C GLN A 659 -13.95 -11.77 -24.46
N GLN A 660 -13.10 -11.89 -23.43
CA GLN A 660 -13.44 -12.62 -22.22
C GLN A 660 -14.51 -11.91 -21.36
N MET A 661 -14.74 -10.63 -21.57
CA MET A 661 -15.85 -9.86 -21.01
C MET A 661 -17.11 -9.93 -21.87
N GLY A 662 -17.09 -10.67 -23.01
CA GLY A 662 -18.21 -10.77 -23.94
C GLY A 662 -18.38 -9.54 -24.84
N ILE A 663 -17.34 -8.73 -25.02
CA ILE A 663 -17.30 -7.56 -25.89
C ILE A 663 -16.48 -7.91 -27.11
N ASN A 664 -17.07 -7.80 -28.30
CA ASN A 664 -16.44 -8.24 -29.56
C ASN A 664 -15.78 -7.10 -30.35
N ASP A 665 -15.66 -5.92 -29.77
CA ASP A 665 -14.97 -4.77 -30.34
C ASP A 665 -13.81 -4.33 -29.46
N LEU A 666 -12.83 -3.63 -30.03
CA LEU A 666 -11.76 -2.96 -29.32
C LEU A 666 -11.52 -1.60 -29.97
N PRO A 667 -12.05 -0.51 -29.38
CA PRO A 667 -11.85 0.83 -29.91
C PRO A 667 -10.37 1.22 -29.94
N GLN A 668 -9.94 1.87 -31.02
CA GLN A 668 -8.58 2.33 -31.20
C GLN A 668 -8.08 3.23 -30.06
N ALA A 669 -8.97 4.07 -29.53
CA ALA A 669 -8.66 4.99 -28.42
C ALA A 669 -8.14 4.28 -27.15
N CYS A 670 -8.45 3.00 -26.94
CA CYS A 670 -7.98 2.24 -25.80
C CYS A 670 -7.10 1.04 -26.14
N ALA A 671 -6.81 0.80 -27.43
CA ALA A 671 -6.07 -0.39 -27.86
C ALA A 671 -4.57 -0.31 -27.58
N TYR A 672 -3.99 0.86 -27.65
CA TYR A 672 -2.55 1.10 -27.56
C TYR A 672 -2.14 1.69 -26.21
N PHE A 673 -0.86 1.55 -25.85
CA PHE A 673 -0.27 2.42 -24.83
C PHE A 673 -0.27 3.85 -25.36
N SER A 674 -0.50 4.83 -24.51
CA SER A 674 -0.45 6.25 -24.89
C SER A 674 0.94 6.66 -25.36
N ALA A 675 1.97 6.07 -24.76
CA ALA A 675 3.35 6.20 -25.19
C ALA A 675 4.18 4.99 -24.75
N VAL A 676 5.23 4.70 -25.51
CA VAL A 676 6.32 3.80 -25.15
C VAL A 676 7.57 4.63 -24.93
N ASP A 677 8.18 4.49 -23.79
CA ASP A 677 9.35 5.21 -23.35
C ASP A 677 10.63 4.46 -23.67
N ILE A 678 11.64 5.17 -24.18
CA ILE A 678 13.00 4.68 -24.43
C ILE A 678 13.97 5.55 -23.64
N ASP A 679 14.79 4.94 -22.80
CA ASP A 679 15.68 5.67 -21.90
C ASP A 679 16.94 4.86 -21.58
N HIS A 680 17.99 5.55 -21.17
CA HIS A 680 19.21 4.89 -20.68
C HIS A 680 19.21 4.66 -19.16
N VAL A 681 18.21 5.20 -18.46
CA VAL A 681 18.04 5.02 -17.01
C VAL A 681 16.62 4.59 -16.70
N LEU A 682 16.44 3.95 -15.54
CA LEU A 682 15.11 3.64 -15.05
C LEU A 682 14.53 4.88 -14.37
N ARG A 683 13.48 5.45 -14.93
CA ARG A 683 12.67 6.54 -14.33
C ARG A 683 11.22 6.46 -14.80
N LYS A 684 10.33 7.19 -14.14
CA LYS A 684 8.90 7.09 -14.45
C LYS A 684 8.57 7.82 -15.75
N GLU A 685 8.96 9.07 -15.88
CA GLU A 685 8.73 9.90 -17.05
C GLU A 685 10.09 10.25 -17.66
N VAL A 686 10.26 10.10 -18.93
CA VAL A 686 11.57 10.30 -19.64
C VAL A 686 12.08 11.73 -19.61
N ASP A 687 11.23 12.70 -19.35
CA ASP A 687 11.55 14.13 -19.23
C ASP A 687 11.93 14.57 -17.81
N MET A 688 11.94 13.64 -16.84
CA MET A 688 12.36 13.97 -15.47
C MET A 688 13.86 14.19 -15.39
N ASP A 689 14.28 15.35 -14.89
CA ASP A 689 15.70 15.69 -14.68
C ASP A 689 16.37 14.85 -13.58
N CYS A 690 15.59 14.22 -12.71
CA CYS A 690 16.02 13.40 -11.56
C CYS A 690 16.92 14.15 -10.57
N ILE A 691 16.81 15.48 -10.50
CA ILE A 691 17.52 16.32 -9.53
C ILE A 691 16.92 16.13 -8.13
N THR A 692 17.80 15.92 -7.15
CA THR A 692 17.45 15.76 -5.74
C THR A 692 18.46 16.51 -4.85
N PRO A 693 18.26 16.62 -3.53
CA PRO A 693 19.25 17.23 -2.65
C PRO A 693 20.61 16.48 -2.59
N SER A 694 20.60 15.18 -2.95
CA SER A 694 21.80 14.32 -3.01
C SER A 694 22.36 14.15 -4.43
N HIS A 695 21.64 14.57 -5.46
CA HIS A 695 22.02 14.45 -6.86
C HIS A 695 21.63 15.73 -7.64
N HIS A 696 22.62 16.60 -7.86
CA HIS A 696 22.39 17.91 -8.48
C HIS A 696 22.55 17.91 -10.01
N LEU A 697 23.07 16.82 -10.57
CA LEU A 697 23.29 16.69 -12.01
C LEU A 697 21.97 16.29 -12.67
N LYS A 698 21.68 16.98 -13.79
CA LYS A 698 20.55 16.66 -14.63
C LYS A 698 20.86 15.40 -15.45
N ILE A 699 19.94 14.45 -15.47
CA ILE A 699 20.04 13.27 -16.34
C ILE A 699 19.41 13.62 -17.71
N PRO A 700 20.09 13.33 -18.83
CA PRO A 700 19.55 13.57 -20.17
C PRO A 700 18.18 12.91 -20.35
N HIS A 701 17.28 13.59 -21.07
CA HIS A 701 15.94 13.08 -21.34
C HIS A 701 15.99 11.91 -22.32
N GLY A 702 15.06 10.97 -22.16
CA GLY A 702 14.81 9.89 -23.11
C GLY A 702 13.81 10.28 -24.20
N GLU A 703 13.33 9.28 -24.93
CA GLU A 703 12.33 9.41 -25.99
C GLU A 703 10.99 8.84 -25.50
N SER A 704 9.87 9.47 -25.86
CA SER A 704 8.52 8.95 -25.61
C SER A 704 7.75 8.92 -26.93
N LEU A 705 7.33 7.72 -27.36
CA LEU A 705 6.83 7.47 -28.72
C LEU A 705 5.39 6.96 -28.67
N ASP A 706 4.50 7.66 -29.36
CA ASP A 706 3.14 7.18 -29.59
C ASP A 706 3.07 6.17 -30.75
N ILE A 707 1.92 5.52 -30.91
CA ILE A 707 1.73 4.55 -31.99
C ILE A 707 1.86 5.18 -33.37
N THR A 708 1.47 6.44 -33.56
CA THR A 708 1.53 7.15 -34.84
C THR A 708 2.98 7.36 -35.26
N THR A 709 3.83 7.79 -34.35
CA THR A 709 5.26 7.98 -34.54
C THR A 709 5.95 6.65 -34.88
N LEU A 710 5.61 5.57 -34.12
CA LEU A 710 6.14 4.23 -34.36
C LEU A 710 5.76 3.70 -35.75
N LEU A 711 4.51 3.84 -36.18
CA LEU A 711 4.04 3.39 -37.48
C LEU A 711 4.68 4.17 -38.64
N SER A 712 5.09 5.41 -38.40
CA SER A 712 5.73 6.26 -39.40
C SER A 712 7.22 5.94 -39.59
N SER A 713 7.83 5.23 -38.63
CA SER A 713 9.27 4.92 -38.66
C SER A 713 9.55 3.56 -39.29
N PRO A 714 10.37 3.46 -40.35
CA PRO A 714 10.74 2.17 -40.93
C PRO A 714 11.51 1.25 -39.99
N THR A 715 12.21 1.81 -39.00
CA THR A 715 13.05 1.07 -38.05
C THR A 715 12.22 0.35 -36.97
N SER A 716 10.95 0.70 -36.81
CA SER A 716 10.03 0.07 -35.84
C SER A 716 9.30 -1.14 -36.41
N HIS A 717 9.37 -1.37 -37.72
CA HIS A 717 8.61 -2.44 -38.36
C HIS A 717 9.05 -3.84 -37.92
N LEU A 718 8.09 -4.67 -37.61
CA LEU A 718 8.27 -6.11 -37.33
C LEU A 718 8.14 -6.87 -38.65
N ASP A 719 9.29 -7.20 -39.26
CA ASP A 719 9.31 -7.87 -40.57
C ASP A 719 8.88 -9.35 -40.46
N PRO A 720 7.73 -9.74 -41.04
CA PRO A 720 7.24 -11.12 -41.00
C PRO A 720 8.12 -12.12 -41.73
N SER A 721 9.04 -11.67 -42.60
CA SER A 721 9.98 -12.52 -43.34
C SER A 721 11.13 -13.05 -42.50
N ILE A 722 11.37 -12.44 -41.30
CA ILE A 722 12.41 -12.89 -40.38
C ILE A 722 12.12 -14.35 -39.95
N ILE A 723 13.10 -15.22 -40.17
CA ILE A 723 13.08 -16.60 -39.69
C ILE A 723 13.54 -16.59 -38.22
N PRO A 724 12.69 -17.01 -37.28
CA PRO A 724 13.05 -17.02 -35.86
C PRO A 724 14.17 -18.03 -35.59
N THR A 725 15.15 -17.62 -34.76
CA THR A 725 16.26 -18.49 -34.32
C THR A 725 15.76 -19.60 -33.40
N ASP A 726 14.80 -19.28 -32.54
CA ASP A 726 14.13 -20.21 -31.63
C ASP A 726 12.61 -20.13 -31.86
N PRO A 727 12.09 -20.81 -32.92
CA PRO A 727 10.68 -20.69 -33.28
C PRO A 727 9.81 -21.30 -32.19
N PRO A 728 8.77 -20.56 -31.74
CA PRO A 728 7.81 -21.13 -30.80
C PRO A 728 7.08 -22.31 -31.44
N ASN A 729 7.08 -23.44 -30.75
CA ASN A 729 6.36 -24.64 -31.23
C ASN A 729 4.84 -24.46 -31.04
N LEU A 730 4.17 -23.94 -32.05
CA LEU A 730 2.72 -23.73 -32.04
C LEU A 730 1.93 -24.95 -32.47
N ALA A 731 2.60 -25.95 -33.09
CA ALA A 731 1.91 -27.14 -33.70
C ALA A 731 1.24 -28.06 -32.67
N SER A 732 1.69 -28.02 -31.42
CA SER A 732 1.15 -28.84 -30.33
C SER A 732 0.08 -28.12 -29.49
N ILE A 733 -0.24 -26.85 -29.80
CA ILE A 733 -1.16 -26.09 -28.98
C ILE A 733 -2.56 -26.12 -29.58
N THR A 734 -3.48 -26.80 -28.90
CA THR A 734 -4.90 -26.74 -29.20
C THR A 734 -5.55 -25.71 -28.28
N TYR A 735 -5.97 -24.58 -28.82
CA TYR A 735 -6.70 -23.56 -28.07
C TYR A 735 -8.19 -23.89 -28.04
N THR A 736 -8.74 -24.06 -26.86
CA THR A 736 -10.19 -24.17 -26.66
C THR A 736 -10.68 -22.85 -26.08
N PRO A 737 -11.51 -22.10 -26.81
CA PRO A 737 -12.09 -20.86 -26.29
C PRO A 737 -12.88 -21.13 -25.01
N ARG A 738 -12.64 -20.35 -23.96
CA ARG A 738 -13.46 -20.41 -22.76
C ARG A 738 -14.72 -19.58 -22.93
N ILE A 739 -15.80 -20.02 -22.30
CA ILE A 739 -17.02 -19.20 -22.20
C ILE A 739 -16.67 -17.97 -21.36
N PRO A 740 -16.94 -16.75 -21.83
CA PRO A 740 -16.71 -15.53 -21.09
C PRO A 740 -17.35 -15.60 -19.70
N VAL A 741 -16.56 -15.34 -18.65
CA VAL A 741 -17.05 -15.42 -17.26
C VAL A 741 -18.22 -14.49 -17.06
N MET A 742 -18.21 -13.34 -17.72
CA MET A 742 -19.27 -12.34 -17.60
C MET A 742 -20.59 -12.78 -18.23
N GLU A 743 -20.58 -13.74 -19.15
CA GLU A 743 -21.80 -14.34 -19.71
C GLU A 743 -22.50 -15.29 -18.73
N THR A 744 -21.76 -15.83 -17.77
CA THR A 744 -22.31 -16.72 -16.73
C THR A 744 -23.01 -15.97 -15.60
N LEU A 745 -22.85 -14.64 -15.52
CA LEU A 745 -23.47 -13.83 -14.48
C LEU A 745 -24.93 -13.51 -14.84
N GLN A 746 -25.83 -13.68 -13.88
CA GLN A 746 -27.30 -13.70 -14.08
C GLN A 746 -27.93 -12.46 -14.69
N SER A 747 -27.30 -11.29 -14.60
CA SER A 747 -27.90 -10.01 -14.95
C SER A 747 -27.59 -9.51 -16.36
N ASN A 748 -26.84 -10.27 -17.19
CA ASN A 748 -26.38 -9.75 -18.49
C ASN A 748 -27.47 -9.63 -19.57
N SER A 749 -28.58 -10.36 -19.47
CA SER A 749 -29.62 -10.41 -20.51
C SER A 749 -30.99 -9.89 -20.08
N ASP A 750 -31.16 -9.48 -18.83
CA ASP A 750 -32.43 -8.99 -18.32
C ASP A 750 -32.58 -7.49 -18.59
N VAL A 751 -33.34 -7.15 -19.66
CA VAL A 751 -33.59 -5.75 -20.07
C VAL A 751 -34.28 -4.95 -18.98
N ASN A 752 -35.21 -5.54 -18.23
CA ASN A 752 -35.88 -4.85 -17.15
C ASN A 752 -34.94 -4.54 -15.97
N PHE A 753 -34.00 -5.44 -15.68
CA PHE A 753 -32.97 -5.15 -14.69
C PHE A 753 -32.00 -4.06 -15.17
N LEU A 754 -31.60 -4.04 -16.44
CA LEU A 754 -30.80 -2.96 -17.00
C LEU A 754 -31.53 -1.60 -16.88
N LYS A 755 -32.81 -1.52 -17.27
CA LYS A 755 -33.64 -0.32 -17.09
C LYS A 755 -33.75 0.11 -15.63
N ALA A 756 -33.91 -0.85 -14.71
CA ALA A 756 -34.02 -0.56 -13.27
C ALA A 756 -32.75 0.02 -12.67
N GLN A 757 -31.57 -0.27 -13.22
CA GLN A 757 -30.33 0.31 -12.76
C GLN A 757 -30.16 1.79 -13.17
N ILE A 758 -30.80 2.22 -14.26
CA ILE A 758 -30.72 3.60 -14.74
C ILE A 758 -31.67 4.51 -13.95
N THR A 759 -32.87 4.02 -13.64
CA THR A 759 -33.90 4.91 -13.12
C THR A 759 -33.68 5.36 -11.69
N ALA A 760 -33.76 6.67 -11.46
CA ALA A 760 -33.83 7.26 -10.13
C ALA A 760 -35.28 7.41 -9.63
N ASP A 761 -36.30 7.35 -10.54
CA ASP A 761 -37.69 7.54 -10.21
C ASP A 761 -38.33 6.25 -9.66
N ASP A 762 -39.08 6.39 -8.57
CA ASP A 762 -39.80 5.28 -7.94
C ASP A 762 -41.05 4.86 -8.70
N LYS A 763 -41.66 5.77 -9.50
CA LYS A 763 -42.81 5.44 -10.33
C LYS A 763 -42.38 4.55 -11.50
N GLU A 764 -41.40 4.99 -12.23
CA GLU A 764 -40.80 4.22 -13.33
C GLU A 764 -40.32 2.83 -12.86
N LEU A 765 -39.66 2.74 -11.69
CA LEU A 765 -39.27 1.46 -11.10
C LEU A 765 -40.49 0.55 -10.85
N ARG A 766 -41.63 1.07 -10.40
CA ARG A 766 -42.85 0.28 -10.21
C ARG A 766 -43.40 -0.25 -11.50
N GLU A 767 -43.32 0.52 -12.58
CA GLU A 767 -43.73 0.07 -13.92
C GLU A 767 -42.85 -1.05 -14.44
N ILE A 768 -41.55 -0.88 -14.34
CA ILE A 768 -40.57 -1.94 -14.70
C ILE A 768 -40.82 -3.23 -13.89
N ILE A 769 -41.13 -3.13 -12.60
CA ILE A 769 -41.47 -4.30 -11.76
C ILE A 769 -42.80 -4.94 -12.25
N LYS A 770 -43.77 -4.16 -12.64
CA LYS A 770 -45.04 -4.66 -13.17
C LYS A 770 -44.84 -5.41 -14.48
N ASP A 771 -44.02 -4.88 -15.36
CA ASP A 771 -43.70 -5.51 -16.64
C ASP A 771 -42.87 -6.81 -16.44
N GLN A 772 -41.94 -6.84 -15.49
CA GLN A 772 -41.19 -8.05 -15.12
C GLN A 772 -42.11 -9.15 -14.58
N ARG A 773 -43.12 -8.80 -13.79
CA ARG A 773 -44.13 -9.75 -13.30
C ARG A 773 -44.98 -10.34 -14.41
N LYS A 774 -45.40 -9.53 -15.38
CA LYS A 774 -46.14 -10.04 -16.54
C LYS A 774 -45.36 -11.05 -17.35
N LEU A 775 -44.02 -10.84 -17.49
CA LEU A 775 -43.13 -11.76 -18.18
C LEU A 775 -42.92 -13.06 -17.42
N THR A 776 -42.89 -13.02 -16.08
CA THR A 776 -42.60 -14.19 -15.24
C THR A 776 -43.84 -14.99 -14.84
N GLU A 777 -44.99 -14.35 -14.69
CA GLU A 777 -46.23 -14.98 -14.17
C GLU A 777 -47.24 -15.29 -15.29
N GLY A 778 -47.03 -14.86 -16.54
CA GLY A 778 -48.02 -14.91 -17.60
C GLY A 778 -49.27 -14.10 -17.27
N ASP A 779 -50.26 -14.04 -18.16
CA ASP A 779 -51.54 -13.37 -17.93
C ASP A 779 -52.45 -14.11 -16.91
N ALA A 780 -51.91 -14.51 -15.77
CA ALA A 780 -52.72 -15.05 -14.68
C ALA A 780 -53.52 -13.94 -14.01
N PRO A 781 -54.85 -14.15 -13.85
CA PRO A 781 -55.74 -13.11 -13.28
C PRO A 781 -55.30 -12.77 -11.85
N PRO A 782 -55.44 -11.50 -11.42
CA PRO A 782 -54.94 -11.02 -10.13
C PRO A 782 -55.59 -11.80 -8.99
N LYS A 783 -54.83 -12.54 -8.21
CA LYS A 783 -55.29 -13.15 -6.97
C LYS A 783 -55.82 -12.05 -6.05
N LYS A 784 -57.13 -12.09 -5.77
CA LYS A 784 -57.81 -11.16 -4.86
C LYS A 784 -57.08 -11.21 -3.51
N ARG A 785 -56.59 -10.07 -3.08
CA ARG A 785 -55.97 -9.86 -1.77
C ARG A 785 -57.03 -10.21 -0.69
N ALA A 786 -56.81 -11.27 0.06
CA ALA A 786 -57.57 -11.55 1.26
C ALA A 786 -57.29 -10.42 2.27
N THR A 787 -58.35 -9.68 2.59
CA THR A 787 -58.36 -8.66 3.64
C THR A 787 -58.30 -9.36 4.98
N ASN A 788 -57.10 -9.49 5.54
CA ASN A 788 -56.97 -9.85 6.97
C ASN A 788 -57.10 -8.58 7.81
N LYS A 789 -58.23 -8.51 8.50
CA LYS A 789 -58.47 -7.55 9.56
C LYS A 789 -57.53 -7.83 10.76
N SER A 790 -57.03 -6.73 11.32
CA SER A 790 -56.50 -6.53 12.66
C SER A 790 -55.46 -7.50 13.19
N ARG A 791 -54.20 -7.03 13.20
CA ARG A 791 -53.25 -7.39 14.28
C ARG A 791 -52.54 -6.13 14.77
N SER A 792 -52.57 -6.02 16.07
CA SER A 792 -52.02 -5.01 16.95
C SER A 792 -50.61 -4.54 16.58
N ILE A 793 -50.43 -3.25 16.73
CA ILE A 793 -49.16 -2.51 16.64
C ILE A 793 -48.30 -2.96 17.82
N LEU A 794 -47.18 -3.60 17.51
CA LEU A 794 -46.03 -3.71 18.39
C LEU A 794 -44.91 -2.81 17.84
N PRO A 795 -44.12 -2.16 18.71
CA PRO A 795 -43.21 -1.11 18.28
C PRO A 795 -42.00 -1.66 17.51
N TYR A 796 -41.66 -0.91 16.51
CA TYR A 796 -40.53 -1.11 15.61
C TYR A 796 -39.21 -1.04 16.41
N HIS A 797 -38.54 -2.16 16.60
CA HIS A 797 -37.15 -2.16 17.00
C HIS A 797 -36.30 -1.87 15.75
N SER A 798 -35.66 -0.72 15.76
CA SER A 798 -34.62 -0.33 14.80
C SER A 798 -33.48 -1.35 14.85
N HIS A 799 -33.24 -2.04 13.75
CA HIS A 799 -32.03 -2.83 13.57
C HIS A 799 -30.81 -1.90 13.53
N PRO A 800 -29.72 -2.24 14.21
CA PRO A 800 -28.50 -1.44 14.18
C PRO A 800 -27.89 -1.47 12.78
N HIS A 801 -27.48 -0.31 12.32
CA HIS A 801 -26.69 -0.12 11.10
C HIS A 801 -25.43 -1.00 11.17
N LEU A 802 -25.21 -1.80 10.14
CA LEU A 802 -23.95 -2.49 9.90
C LEU A 802 -22.82 -1.46 9.86
N VAL A 803 -21.95 -1.51 10.83
CA VAL A 803 -20.74 -0.70 10.90
C VAL A 803 -19.75 -1.31 9.91
N GLU A 804 -19.55 -0.64 8.77
CA GLU A 804 -18.43 -0.95 7.88
C GLU A 804 -17.13 -0.55 8.60
N GLU A 805 -16.22 -1.50 8.79
CA GLU A 805 -14.91 -1.23 9.38
C GLU A 805 -14.05 -0.34 8.46
N PRO A 806 -13.24 0.57 9.01
CA PRO A 806 -12.41 1.44 8.22
C PRO A 806 -11.24 0.68 7.57
N ILE A 807 -11.16 0.74 6.25
CA ILE A 807 -9.96 0.32 5.51
C ILE A 807 -8.85 1.34 5.79
N LEU A 808 -7.70 0.87 6.27
CA LEU A 808 -6.50 1.69 6.39
C LEU A 808 -6.00 2.08 4.99
N VAL A 809 -5.61 3.32 4.82
CA VAL A 809 -5.09 3.87 3.55
C VAL A 809 -3.88 3.08 3.03
N SER A 810 -3.11 2.45 3.94
CA SER A 810 -2.00 1.54 3.62
C SER A 810 -2.40 0.30 2.83
N ASP A 811 -3.64 -0.22 3.04
CA ASP A 811 -4.10 -1.44 2.40
C ASP A 811 -4.57 -1.20 0.97
N VAL A 812 -4.98 0.04 0.69
CA VAL A 812 -5.44 0.46 -0.65
C VAL A 812 -4.27 0.84 -1.55
N PHE A 813 -3.15 1.35 -1.00
CA PHE A 813 -2.07 1.94 -1.78
C PHE A 813 -0.70 1.27 -1.61
N GLY A 814 -0.62 0.10 -1.01
CA GLY A 814 0.60 -0.72 -0.97
C GLY A 814 1.83 -0.07 -0.31
N GLY A 815 1.63 0.87 0.60
CA GLY A 815 2.71 1.53 1.34
C GLY A 815 2.87 0.96 2.74
N ASN A 816 3.97 0.30 2.99
CA ASN A 816 4.38 -0.24 4.28
C ASN A 816 4.46 0.82 5.38
N ASN A 817 4.05 0.41 6.55
CA ASN A 817 4.24 0.97 7.88
C ASN A 817 3.20 1.96 8.37
N PHE A 818 2.29 1.45 9.22
CA PHE A 818 2.01 2.16 10.48
C PHE A 818 1.48 1.18 11.55
N ARG A 819 2.04 1.33 12.75
CA ARG A 819 1.76 0.59 13.96
C ARG A 819 0.61 1.22 14.76
N ASN A 820 -0.15 0.33 15.38
CA ASN A 820 -0.78 0.41 16.71
C ASN A 820 -1.97 1.34 16.97
N GLY A 821 -2.96 0.75 17.56
CA GLY A 821 -3.74 1.34 18.63
C GLY A 821 -5.16 0.84 18.80
N PHE A 822 -5.33 -0.06 19.69
CA PHE A 822 -6.39 -0.43 20.63
C PHE A 822 -7.72 0.32 20.66
N GLY A 823 -8.77 -0.45 20.91
CA GLY A 823 -10.00 -0.02 21.54
C GLY A 823 -11.00 -1.15 21.69
N SER A 824 -11.14 -1.67 22.90
CA SER A 824 -11.99 -2.74 23.39
C SER A 824 -13.48 -2.37 23.47
N GLU A 825 -14.37 -3.34 23.36
CA GLU A 825 -15.38 -3.73 24.38
C GLU A 825 -16.29 -4.84 23.87
N SER A 826 -16.26 -5.88 24.55
CA SER A 826 -17.10 -6.78 25.31
C SER A 826 -18.51 -7.11 24.78
N GLY A 827 -18.81 -8.41 24.76
CA GLY A 827 -20.13 -8.86 25.16
C GLY A 827 -20.75 -10.09 24.54
N LYS A 828 -20.53 -11.25 25.18
CA LYS A 828 -21.47 -12.38 25.39
C LYS A 828 -21.63 -13.49 24.35
N GLN A 829 -21.24 -14.65 24.83
CA GLN A 829 -21.42 -16.02 24.34
C GLN A 829 -22.87 -16.44 24.11
N LYS A 830 -23.08 -17.29 23.10
CA LYS A 830 -23.96 -18.45 23.19
C LYS A 830 -23.43 -19.64 22.39
N ASN A 831 -23.23 -20.75 23.08
CA ASN A 831 -22.88 -22.07 22.58
C ASN A 831 -23.98 -22.68 21.71
N TRP A 832 -23.61 -23.34 20.64
CA TRP A 832 -24.29 -24.53 20.11
C TRP A 832 -23.25 -25.50 19.53
N GLY A 833 -23.19 -26.68 20.14
CA GLY A 833 -22.43 -27.82 19.67
C GLY A 833 -23.18 -28.57 18.57
N TRP A 834 -22.45 -29.18 17.65
CA TRP A 834 -22.91 -30.32 16.87
C TRP A 834 -21.79 -31.32 16.64
N GLU A 835 -22.16 -32.57 16.81
CA GLU A 835 -21.35 -33.76 16.86
C GLU A 835 -20.83 -34.21 15.50
N ARG A 836 -19.77 -35.02 15.58
CA ARG A 836 -19.14 -35.74 14.48
C ARG A 836 -20.05 -36.92 14.02
N ASN A 837 -20.05 -37.21 12.73
CA ASN A 837 -20.12 -38.57 12.28
C ASN A 837 -19.28 -38.78 11.02
N ALA A 838 -18.43 -39.79 11.13
CA ALA A 838 -17.58 -40.34 10.07
C ALA A 838 -18.35 -41.38 9.26
N SER A 839 -18.14 -41.43 7.97
CA SER A 839 -18.16 -42.69 7.26
C SER A 839 -17.36 -42.65 5.97
N VAL A 840 -16.57 -43.70 5.82
CA VAL A 840 -15.65 -44.09 4.77
C VAL A 840 -16.39 -44.58 3.53
N SER A 841 -15.95 -44.24 2.33
CA SER A 841 -15.89 -45.25 1.24
C SER A 841 -14.87 -44.90 0.16
N ARG A 842 -14.01 -45.87 -0.07
CA ARG A 842 -13.02 -45.96 -1.16
C ARG A 842 -13.71 -46.25 -2.50
N ALA A 843 -13.17 -45.70 -3.60
CA ALA A 843 -12.93 -46.42 -4.83
C ALA A 843 -11.96 -45.69 -5.77
N ARG A 844 -10.89 -46.33 -6.15
CA ARG A 844 -10.08 -46.14 -7.39
C ARG A 844 -10.75 -46.91 -8.54
N PRO A 845 -10.44 -46.72 -9.81
CA PRO A 845 -9.09 -46.71 -10.39
C PRO A 845 -8.85 -45.77 -11.60
N ALA A 846 -7.57 -45.43 -11.81
CA ALA A 846 -6.71 -45.71 -12.99
C ALA A 846 -7.25 -45.34 -14.39
N THR A 847 -6.58 -44.55 -15.16
CA THR A 847 -5.43 -44.77 -16.05
C THR A 847 -5.22 -43.57 -16.99
N ARG A 848 -3.92 -43.28 -17.20
CA ARG A 848 -3.27 -42.85 -18.46
C ARG A 848 -3.78 -41.57 -19.15
N TRP A 849 -3.05 -40.56 -19.21
CA TRP A 849 -1.87 -40.11 -20.01
C TRP A 849 -1.29 -38.85 -19.39
#